data_695290cc9d1a853dbf4179b392f195f0
#
_entry.id   695290cc9d1a853dbf4179b392f195f0
#
_cell.length_a   1.000
_cell.length_b   1.000
_cell.length_c   1.000
_cell.angle_alpha   90.00
_cell.angle_beta   90.00
_cell.angle_gamma   90.00
#
_symmetry.space_group_name_H-M   'P 1'
#
loop_
_entity.id
_entity.type
_entity.pdbx_description
1 polymer ?
#
loop_
_entity_poly.entity_id
_entity_poly.type
_entity_poly.pdbx_seq_one_letter_code
_entity_poly.pdbx_strand_id
1 'polypeptide(L)'
;MEPDPRARFVDQLKQLRVQAGNPTLADLETQDPAWLNQKTVSDLLHGKFARVPPWERVSAFVTACVRIGKAKKRVMPPDEILLEQWRHRHEFLAVALEQVPPRNRGAPADNGTPEVGRVGLGHGGGSDPGSARGGGRRRFGAVPPRAGAFQQRLAARALADTAAGGGTTVLIGTGSAQVLTGLGGVGKTQLAADHAHTQWDHGRVRLLVWISARSRVAITSAYTEVAVELLGQDPATPERAWRRLLEWLAETTDPWLVVLDDLQDPSHLTGLWPPHTPCGQVVVTTRRRDAALHSYQRHVVEVGLFAPEQALAYLTERLPERGPVTTELAGLAGDLGHLPLALAQAAAYLANKPMLTTAAYRARLADRRTKLPDVLPREPHLPDEHERTVAATWSLSIEAADELDPAGLARPALELASLLDPAGIPTAVFTTRAFTNHLTARFNRDVTGDDVLDGLECLRRFSLITLHPEQPHHAVRVHALVQRAVRDPLTTGHLAELARTAADALVLVWPEIETNQELAQALRSNVTTLQSIAEEHLWRAGGHPVLFRLARSLGDAGLLDSAVAVNHRLLAQASARLGPDHADTLTIRYNLARLRGEAGDPAGAAAAYAELLADQLRALGPEHPHTLAVRANLARWRGEAGDPAGAATALAELLPDRLRILGPDHLYTLATRHSLAYWRGEAGDPAGAATALAELLPDQLRVLGPEHPHTLAVRASLARWRGEAGDPAGAAAVFAELLPDRLRVLGPDHLYMLITRHALAYWRGEAGDRAGAAAALTELLSDQLRILGPDHPHTLHTRGNLARFRGEAGDPAGAAAALTQLLSDQLRVLGQDHPHTLRSWNNLAAAYLATGDVRQAIALYETALAGRDRVLGADHLDTLATRNSLAGAYLAAEDREQARRLYETTLADAERVLAPDHPLTKAIRANLNTIKDQSKS
;
A
#
# COMPACT_ATOMS: atom_id res chain seq x y z
N MET A 1 -15.74 -8.90 28.04
CA MET A 1 -16.66 -7.84 27.53
C MET A 1 -15.80 -6.62 27.29
N GLU A 2 -15.50 -6.33 26.03
CA GLU A 2 -14.82 -5.08 25.72
C GLU A 2 -15.69 -3.91 26.16
N PRO A 3 -15.12 -2.86 26.76
CA PRO A 3 -15.87 -1.68 27.16
C PRO A 3 -16.47 -1.01 25.93
N ASP A 4 -17.74 -0.60 26.05
CA ASP A 4 -18.47 0.13 25.00
C ASP A 4 -17.58 1.23 24.41
N PRO A 5 -17.31 1.26 23.09
CA PRO A 5 -16.47 2.27 22.43
C PRO A 5 -16.89 3.71 22.74
N ARG A 6 -18.19 3.92 22.94
CA ARG A 6 -18.76 5.21 23.33
C ARG A 6 -18.35 5.61 24.75
N ALA A 7 -18.41 4.67 25.71
CA ALA A 7 -17.98 4.91 27.09
C ALA A 7 -16.48 5.24 27.13
N ARG A 8 -15.66 4.53 26.39
CA ARG A 8 -14.21 4.76 26.29
C ARG A 8 -13.88 6.16 25.72
N PHE A 9 -14.57 6.57 24.67
CA PHE A 9 -14.39 7.91 24.08
C PHE A 9 -14.78 9.03 25.06
N VAL A 10 -15.91 8.88 25.76
CA VAL A 10 -16.38 9.83 26.79
C VAL A 10 -15.40 9.95 27.95
N ASP A 11 -14.84 8.84 28.42
CA ASP A 11 -13.86 8.85 29.52
C ASP A 11 -12.57 9.57 29.13
N GLN A 12 -12.12 9.42 27.89
CA GLN A 12 -10.99 10.17 27.36
C GLN A 12 -11.25 11.67 27.28
N LEU A 13 -12.46 12.12 26.90
CA LEU A 13 -12.86 13.53 26.92
C LEU A 13 -12.86 14.08 28.36
N LYS A 14 -13.33 13.30 29.32
CA LYS A 14 -13.29 13.68 30.74
C LYS A 14 -11.86 13.80 31.26
N GLN A 15 -10.97 12.88 30.88
CA GLN A 15 -9.56 12.94 31.24
C GLN A 15 -8.87 14.20 30.70
N LEU A 16 -9.12 14.57 29.44
CA LEU A 16 -8.61 15.78 28.84
C LEU A 16 -9.09 17.03 29.60
N ARG A 17 -10.37 17.06 29.98
CA ARG A 17 -10.93 18.16 30.81
C ARG A 17 -10.24 18.27 32.15
N VAL A 18 -9.93 17.14 32.80
CA VAL A 18 -9.20 17.13 34.08
C VAL A 18 -7.76 17.64 33.88
N GLN A 19 -7.07 17.22 32.83
CA GLN A 19 -5.72 17.71 32.48
C GLN A 19 -5.71 19.24 32.27
N ALA A 20 -6.74 19.77 31.64
CA ALA A 20 -6.91 21.22 31.44
C ALA A 20 -7.24 21.99 32.73
N GLY A 21 -7.26 21.34 33.89
CA GLY A 21 -7.59 21.98 35.17
C GLY A 21 -9.08 22.07 35.43
N ASN A 22 -9.86 21.13 34.91
CA ASN A 22 -11.29 20.92 35.12
C ASN A 22 -12.14 22.17 34.85
N PRO A 23 -12.09 22.77 33.62
CA PRO A 23 -12.89 23.96 33.30
C PRO A 23 -14.39 23.69 33.47
N THR A 24 -15.13 24.71 33.89
CA THR A 24 -16.63 24.62 33.96
C THR A 24 -17.23 24.55 32.56
N LEU A 25 -18.51 24.15 32.43
CA LEU A 25 -19.21 24.16 31.17
C LEU A 25 -19.31 25.58 30.59
N ALA A 26 -19.45 26.59 31.44
CA ALA A 26 -19.46 28.00 31.04
C ALA A 26 -18.09 28.47 30.53
N ASP A 27 -16.98 28.00 31.15
CA ASP A 27 -15.62 28.30 30.68
C ASP A 27 -15.39 27.76 29.27
N LEU A 28 -15.88 26.54 28.96
CA LEU A 28 -15.76 25.92 27.66
C LEU A 28 -16.64 26.64 26.62
N GLU A 29 -17.87 26.99 26.97
CA GLU A 29 -18.78 27.73 26.11
C GLU A 29 -18.21 29.09 25.69
N THR A 30 -17.50 29.78 26.58
CA THR A 30 -16.89 31.09 26.26
C THR A 30 -15.74 30.98 25.23
N GLN A 31 -15.14 29.81 25.04
CA GLN A 31 -14.06 29.61 24.09
C GLN A 31 -14.55 29.45 22.64
N ASP A 32 -15.71 28.82 22.46
CA ASP A 32 -16.34 28.64 21.15
C ASP A 32 -17.86 28.48 21.29
N PRO A 33 -18.63 29.61 21.41
CA PRO A 33 -20.07 29.57 21.61
C PRO A 33 -20.85 28.94 20.45
N ALA A 34 -20.26 28.88 19.25
CA ALA A 34 -20.90 28.30 18.07
C ALA A 34 -21.07 26.79 18.19
N TRP A 35 -20.06 26.13 18.77
CA TRP A 35 -20.02 24.66 18.87
C TRP A 35 -20.18 24.11 20.28
N LEU A 36 -19.89 24.90 21.32
CA LEU A 36 -19.82 24.52 22.74
C LEU A 36 -20.83 25.24 23.63
N ASN A 37 -22.12 25.05 23.42
CA ASN A 37 -23.06 25.45 24.47
C ASN A 37 -23.12 24.46 25.63
N GLN A 38 -23.53 24.88 26.83
CA GLN A 38 -23.46 24.04 28.04
C GLN A 38 -24.23 22.72 27.89
N LYS A 39 -25.32 22.70 27.14
CA LYS A 39 -26.07 21.47 26.85
C LYS A 39 -25.27 20.52 25.97
N THR A 40 -24.68 21.00 24.87
CA THR A 40 -23.90 20.19 23.95
C THR A 40 -22.65 19.62 24.59
N VAL A 41 -21.96 20.40 25.43
CA VAL A 41 -20.80 19.95 26.22
C VAL A 41 -21.23 18.91 27.25
N SER A 42 -22.35 19.14 27.93
CA SER A 42 -22.91 18.18 28.88
C SER A 42 -23.29 16.85 28.20
N ASP A 43 -23.97 16.91 27.05
CA ASP A 43 -24.34 15.72 26.28
C ASP A 43 -23.12 14.95 25.79
N LEU A 44 -22.06 15.64 25.35
CA LEU A 44 -20.77 15.05 24.93
C LEU A 44 -20.10 14.31 26.07
N LEU A 45 -20.00 14.94 27.26
CA LEU A 45 -19.34 14.35 28.43
C LEU A 45 -20.16 13.24 29.11
N HIS A 46 -21.45 13.13 28.85
CA HIS A 46 -22.31 12.06 29.37
C HIS A 46 -22.64 10.99 28.34
N GLY A 47 -22.06 11.07 27.11
CA GLY A 47 -22.31 10.11 26.05
C GLY A 47 -23.74 10.09 25.52
N LYS A 48 -24.49 11.21 25.70
CA LYS A 48 -25.88 11.32 25.25
C LYS A 48 -25.98 11.66 23.78
N PHE A 49 -25.37 10.83 22.93
CA PHE A 49 -25.46 10.97 21.49
C PHE A 49 -25.80 9.60 20.85
N ALA A 50 -26.77 9.59 19.95
CA ALA A 50 -27.20 8.39 19.23
C ALA A 50 -26.31 8.11 18.00
N ARG A 51 -25.73 9.17 17.43
CA ARG A 51 -24.75 9.14 16.31
C ARG A 51 -23.45 9.74 16.78
N VAL A 52 -22.38 9.53 16.01
CA VAL A 52 -21.08 10.17 16.26
C VAL A 52 -21.27 11.67 16.33
N PRO A 53 -20.76 12.37 17.38
CA PRO A 53 -20.81 13.83 17.42
C PRO A 53 -20.07 14.42 16.21
N PRO A 54 -20.51 15.55 15.62
CA PRO A 54 -19.76 16.22 14.56
C PRO A 54 -18.31 16.50 14.99
N TRP A 55 -17.37 16.31 14.05
CA TRP A 55 -15.94 16.53 14.33
C TRP A 55 -15.65 17.95 14.82
N GLU A 56 -16.31 18.94 14.26
CA GLU A 56 -16.21 20.36 14.63
C GLU A 56 -16.49 20.57 16.12
N ARG A 57 -17.45 19.85 16.66
CA ARG A 57 -17.79 19.91 18.10
C ARG A 57 -16.70 19.26 18.97
N VAL A 58 -16.17 18.14 18.56
CA VAL A 58 -15.10 17.46 19.29
C VAL A 58 -13.80 18.27 19.23
N SER A 59 -13.46 18.80 18.07
CA SER A 59 -12.26 19.64 17.89
C SER A 59 -12.35 20.95 18.65
N ALA A 60 -13.53 21.60 18.68
CA ALA A 60 -13.78 22.79 19.48
C ALA A 60 -13.61 22.53 20.97
N PHE A 61 -14.13 21.39 21.47
CA PHE A 61 -13.95 20.98 22.88
C PHE A 61 -12.48 20.74 23.23
N VAL A 62 -11.73 20.04 22.38
CA VAL A 62 -10.31 19.77 22.58
C VAL A 62 -9.51 21.07 22.59
N THR A 63 -9.74 21.94 21.61
CA THR A 63 -9.07 23.24 21.50
C THR A 63 -9.38 24.15 22.72
N ALA A 64 -10.62 24.18 23.17
CA ALA A 64 -11.01 24.93 24.35
C ALA A 64 -10.31 24.43 25.61
N CYS A 65 -10.22 23.10 25.82
CA CYS A 65 -9.50 22.51 26.94
C CYS A 65 -8.01 22.88 26.90
N VAL A 66 -7.37 22.82 25.72
CA VAL A 66 -5.95 23.19 25.58
C VAL A 66 -5.71 24.66 25.87
N ARG A 67 -6.52 25.58 25.35
CA ARG A 67 -6.41 27.03 25.61
C ARG A 67 -6.55 27.35 27.08
N ILE A 68 -7.56 26.78 27.75
CA ILE A 68 -7.78 26.98 29.19
C ILE A 68 -6.65 26.34 30.00
N GLY A 69 -6.18 25.16 29.64
CA GLY A 69 -5.04 24.49 30.30
C GLY A 69 -3.79 25.35 30.23
N LYS A 70 -3.44 25.86 29.05
CA LYS A 70 -2.30 26.78 28.84
C LYS A 70 -2.45 28.06 29.65
N ALA A 71 -3.63 28.67 29.65
CA ALA A 71 -3.90 29.86 30.44
C ALA A 71 -3.74 29.63 31.97
N LYS A 72 -4.03 28.41 32.45
CA LYS A 72 -3.83 27.96 33.82
C LYS A 72 -2.41 27.42 34.08
N LYS A 73 -1.45 27.66 33.19
CA LYS A 73 -0.04 27.17 33.25
C LYS A 73 0.07 25.66 33.40
N ARG A 74 -0.85 24.88 32.86
CA ARG A 74 -0.76 23.43 32.81
C ARG A 74 0.08 22.98 31.60
N VAL A 75 0.80 21.87 31.78
CA VAL A 75 1.54 21.23 30.69
C VAL A 75 0.51 20.55 29.78
N MET A 76 0.25 21.13 28.63
CA MET A 76 -0.64 20.59 27.61
C MET A 76 0.18 20.27 26.37
N PRO A 77 -0.12 19.15 25.66
CA PRO A 77 0.50 18.87 24.38
C PRO A 77 0.25 19.98 23.36
N PRO A 78 1.08 20.11 22.30
CA PRO A 78 0.82 21.03 21.19
C PRO A 78 -0.55 20.79 20.58
N ASP A 79 -1.27 21.87 20.23
CA ASP A 79 -2.65 21.84 19.73
C ASP A 79 -2.82 20.94 18.51
N GLU A 80 -1.85 20.99 17.57
CA GLU A 80 -1.87 20.23 16.34
C GLU A 80 -1.77 18.71 16.59
N ILE A 81 -0.86 18.28 17.48
CA ILE A 81 -0.68 16.87 17.83
C ILE A 81 -1.92 16.32 18.53
N LEU A 82 -2.49 17.12 19.44
CA LEU A 82 -3.66 16.69 20.20
C LEU A 82 -4.91 16.60 19.33
N LEU A 83 -5.12 17.54 18.41
CA LEU A 83 -6.25 17.53 17.47
C LEU A 83 -6.17 16.33 16.53
N GLU A 84 -4.99 15.98 16.04
CA GLU A 84 -4.80 14.82 15.19
C GLU A 84 -5.10 13.51 15.94
N GLN A 85 -4.61 13.35 17.15
CA GLN A 85 -4.93 12.19 18.00
C GLN A 85 -6.44 12.08 18.28
N TRP A 86 -7.12 13.20 18.47
CA TRP A 86 -8.56 13.22 18.70
C TRP A 86 -9.36 12.96 17.43
N ARG A 87 -8.85 13.32 16.26
CA ARG A 87 -9.45 12.97 14.98
C ARG A 87 -9.46 11.44 14.80
N HIS A 88 -8.36 10.76 15.03
CA HIS A 88 -8.31 9.30 15.00
C HIS A 88 -9.26 8.62 16.00
N ARG A 89 -9.37 9.16 17.20
CA ARG A 89 -10.32 8.64 18.21
C ARG A 89 -11.78 8.82 17.78
N HIS A 90 -12.08 9.91 17.13
CA HIS A 90 -13.41 10.23 16.59
C HIS A 90 -13.75 9.30 15.42
N GLU A 91 -12.84 9.08 14.51
CA GLU A 91 -12.97 8.15 13.38
C GLU A 91 -13.16 6.71 13.87
N PHE A 92 -12.37 6.27 14.86
CA PHE A 92 -12.55 4.96 15.48
C PHE A 92 -13.95 4.81 16.11
N LEU A 93 -14.45 5.84 16.77
CA LEU A 93 -15.82 5.84 17.32
C LEU A 93 -16.85 5.73 16.19
N ALA A 94 -16.64 6.39 15.05
CA ALA A 94 -17.54 6.33 13.89
C ALA A 94 -17.66 4.89 13.36
N VAL A 95 -16.53 4.25 13.09
CA VAL A 95 -16.47 2.84 12.62
C VAL A 95 -17.10 1.89 13.63
N ALA A 96 -16.80 2.08 14.92
CA ALA A 96 -17.33 1.20 15.98
C ALA A 96 -18.85 1.33 16.19
N LEU A 97 -19.43 2.51 15.94
CA LEU A 97 -20.90 2.72 16.07
C LEU A 97 -21.65 2.27 14.81
N GLU A 98 -21.04 2.22 13.64
CA GLU A 98 -21.65 1.66 12.44
C GLU A 98 -21.76 0.13 12.48
N GLN A 99 -20.89 -0.54 13.24
CA GLN A 99 -20.92 -2.01 13.42
C GLN A 99 -21.95 -2.52 14.44
N VAL A 100 -22.67 -1.64 15.13
CA VAL A 100 -23.71 -2.02 16.09
C VAL A 100 -25.08 -2.09 15.37
N PRO A 101 -25.72 -3.26 15.21
CA PRO A 101 -27.04 -3.32 14.58
C PRO A 101 -28.07 -2.55 15.39
N PRO A 102 -29.04 -1.88 14.74
CA PRO A 102 -30.04 -1.07 15.41
C PRO A 102 -30.91 -1.93 16.32
N ARG A 103 -30.94 -1.63 17.60
CA ARG A 103 -31.89 -2.21 18.55
C ARG A 103 -33.30 -1.84 18.12
N ASN A 104 -34.07 -2.84 17.72
CA ASN A 104 -35.51 -2.76 17.46
C ASN A 104 -36.23 -2.05 18.62
N ARG A 105 -36.80 -0.90 18.33
CA ARG A 105 -37.92 -0.37 19.12
C ARG A 105 -39.21 -0.87 18.48
N GLY A 106 -40.02 -1.56 19.28
CA GLY A 106 -41.25 -2.22 18.91
C GLY A 106 -42.21 -1.33 18.15
N ALA A 107 -42.85 -1.94 17.16
CA ALA A 107 -44.01 -1.45 16.47
C ALA A 107 -45.27 -1.85 17.28
N PRO A 108 -46.29 -1.01 17.34
CA PRO A 108 -47.62 -1.48 17.70
C PRO A 108 -48.27 -2.09 16.47
N ALA A 109 -48.88 -3.23 16.70
CA ALA A 109 -49.77 -3.89 15.76
C ALA A 109 -51.05 -3.06 15.54
N ASP A 110 -51.48 -3.01 14.30
CA ASP A 110 -52.92 -2.91 14.06
C ASP A 110 -53.35 -3.68 12.81
N ASN A 111 -54.47 -4.37 13.00
CA ASN A 111 -55.11 -5.28 12.11
C ASN A 111 -55.94 -4.58 11.03
N GLY A 112 -56.12 -5.23 9.91
CA GLY A 112 -57.18 -4.86 9.00
C GLY A 112 -57.05 -5.37 7.55
N THR A 113 -57.38 -6.62 7.31
CA THR A 113 -58.05 -7.07 6.12
C THR A 113 -59.56 -6.98 6.36
N PRO A 114 -60.49 -7.00 5.38
CA PRO A 114 -60.42 -7.49 3.98
C PRO A 114 -61.31 -6.73 2.99
N GLU A 115 -61.41 -7.13 1.82
CA GLU A 115 -62.53 -7.58 1.01
C GLU A 115 -62.52 -7.19 -0.48
N VAL A 116 -62.51 -8.14 -1.22
CA VAL A 116 -63.16 -8.51 -2.49
C VAL A 116 -64.36 -7.67 -2.95
N GLY A 117 -64.33 -7.21 -4.17
CA GLY A 117 -65.45 -6.64 -4.90
C GLY A 117 -65.37 -6.94 -6.41
N ARG A 118 -66.06 -7.96 -6.82
CA ARG A 118 -66.33 -8.30 -8.22
C ARG A 118 -67.47 -7.45 -8.78
N VAL A 119 -67.57 -7.54 -10.14
CA VAL A 119 -68.71 -7.22 -11.01
C VAL A 119 -68.48 -5.91 -11.82
N GLY A 120 -68.64 -5.84 -13.11
CA GLY A 120 -69.26 -6.70 -14.08
C GLY A 120 -69.29 -6.02 -15.46
N LEU A 121 -69.52 -6.80 -16.42
CA LEU A 121 -69.85 -6.68 -17.80
C LEU A 121 -70.47 -5.36 -18.32
N GLY A 122 -70.00 -4.91 -19.51
CA GLY A 122 -70.70 -3.91 -20.30
C GLY A 122 -70.21 -3.93 -21.78
N HIS A 123 -70.97 -4.46 -22.66
CA HIS A 123 -70.88 -4.54 -24.10
C HIS A 123 -70.95 -3.20 -24.82
N GLY A 124 -70.28 -3.16 -26.00
CA GLY A 124 -70.59 -2.21 -27.09
C GLY A 124 -69.36 -1.97 -27.92
N GLY A 125 -69.14 -2.60 -28.97
CA GLY A 125 -69.62 -2.58 -30.28
C GLY A 125 -69.10 -1.40 -31.09
N GLY A 126 -68.15 -1.67 -32.06
CA GLY A 126 -67.99 -0.65 -33.07
C GLY A 126 -66.66 -0.75 -33.86
N SER A 127 -66.72 -1.50 -34.96
CA SER A 127 -66.00 -1.25 -36.20
C SER A 127 -64.45 -1.17 -36.23
N ASP A 128 -63.94 -2.23 -36.69
CA ASP A 128 -62.65 -2.35 -37.41
C ASP A 128 -62.65 -1.42 -38.64
N PRO A 129 -61.57 -0.71 -38.91
CA PRO A 129 -61.15 -0.65 -40.30
C PRO A 129 -59.64 -0.89 -40.43
N GLY A 130 -59.33 -1.92 -41.15
CA GLY A 130 -58.18 -1.89 -42.00
C GLY A 130 -57.02 -2.75 -41.64
N SER A 131 -57.20 -4.03 -41.80
CA SER A 131 -56.14 -4.89 -42.27
C SER A 131 -55.59 -4.38 -43.58
N ALA A 132 -54.45 -3.76 -43.59
CA ALA A 132 -53.66 -3.71 -44.82
C ALA A 132 -52.22 -3.25 -44.53
N ARG A 133 -51.31 -4.10 -44.61
CA ARG A 133 -50.16 -4.12 -45.53
C ARG A 133 -48.96 -4.90 -44.91
N GLY A 134 -48.73 -6.01 -45.57
CA GLY A 134 -47.44 -6.61 -45.75
C GLY A 134 -46.52 -6.73 -44.54
N GLY A 135 -46.48 -7.93 -43.87
CA GLY A 135 -45.55 -8.30 -42.80
C GLY A 135 -44.09 -8.36 -43.23
N GLY A 136 -43.53 -7.22 -43.69
CA GLY A 136 -42.10 -7.07 -43.96
C GLY A 136 -41.34 -6.57 -42.74
N ARG A 137 -40.20 -7.14 -42.46
CA ARG A 137 -39.26 -6.61 -41.43
C ARG A 137 -38.83 -5.20 -41.83
N ARG A 138 -38.79 -4.28 -40.86
CA ARG A 138 -38.40 -2.87 -41.05
C ARG A 138 -37.21 -2.48 -40.21
N ARG A 139 -36.31 -1.69 -40.81
CA ARG A 139 -35.13 -1.17 -40.15
C ARG A 139 -35.02 0.33 -40.36
N PHE A 140 -34.84 1.08 -39.30
CA PHE A 140 -34.65 2.52 -39.25
C PHE A 140 -33.32 2.88 -38.65
N GLY A 141 -32.67 3.90 -39.21
CA GLY A 141 -31.34 4.35 -38.82
C GLY A 141 -30.21 3.44 -39.32
N ALA A 142 -29.00 3.96 -39.34
CA ALA A 142 -27.79 3.26 -39.79
C ALA A 142 -27.17 2.49 -38.64
N VAL A 143 -27.29 1.18 -38.63
CA VAL A 143 -26.54 0.34 -37.66
C VAL A 143 -25.11 0.26 -38.14
N PRO A 144 -24.10 0.63 -37.31
CA PRO A 144 -22.71 0.51 -37.68
C PRO A 144 -22.33 -0.92 -38.10
N PRO A 145 -21.41 -1.09 -39.07
CA PRO A 145 -20.91 -2.40 -39.40
C PRO A 145 -20.19 -3.03 -38.20
N ARG A 146 -20.16 -4.36 -38.17
CA ARG A 146 -19.34 -5.06 -37.19
C ARG A 146 -17.87 -4.71 -37.37
N ALA A 147 -17.16 -4.38 -36.27
CA ALA A 147 -15.72 -4.16 -36.34
C ALA A 147 -15.01 -5.42 -36.85
N GLY A 148 -13.98 -5.23 -37.69
CA GLY A 148 -13.11 -6.34 -38.11
C GLY A 148 -12.42 -6.97 -36.88
N ALA A 149 -12.29 -8.28 -36.88
CA ALA A 149 -11.73 -9.08 -35.80
C ALA A 149 -12.54 -8.96 -34.48
N PHE A 150 -13.86 -8.95 -34.57
CA PHE A 150 -14.74 -8.80 -33.40
C PHE A 150 -14.53 -9.90 -32.37
N GLN A 151 -14.25 -9.53 -31.14
CA GLN A 151 -13.99 -10.47 -30.03
C GLN A 151 -15.25 -10.63 -29.16
N GLN A 152 -15.67 -11.88 -28.94
CA GLN A 152 -16.78 -12.18 -28.02
C GLN A 152 -16.40 -11.88 -26.57
N ARG A 153 -17.31 -11.26 -25.81
CA ARG A 153 -17.12 -10.85 -24.43
C ARG A 153 -18.22 -11.36 -23.51
N LEU A 154 -17.96 -11.35 -22.20
CA LEU A 154 -18.98 -11.63 -21.18
C LEU A 154 -20.18 -10.68 -21.29
N ALA A 155 -19.95 -9.39 -21.58
CA ALA A 155 -21.01 -8.42 -21.83
C ALA A 155 -21.90 -8.78 -23.03
N ALA A 156 -21.35 -9.40 -24.07
CA ALA A 156 -22.14 -9.90 -25.20
C ALA A 156 -23.04 -11.08 -24.78
N ARG A 157 -22.56 -11.95 -23.89
CA ARG A 157 -23.37 -13.04 -23.32
C ARG A 157 -24.50 -12.48 -22.46
N ALA A 158 -24.22 -11.48 -21.60
CA ALA A 158 -25.24 -10.82 -20.79
C ALA A 158 -26.35 -10.19 -21.65
N LEU A 159 -26.00 -9.60 -22.80
CA LEU A 159 -27.00 -9.14 -23.81
C LEU A 159 -27.77 -10.30 -24.44
N ALA A 160 -27.12 -11.43 -24.72
CA ALA A 160 -27.73 -12.59 -25.38
C ALA A 160 -28.62 -13.39 -24.41
N ASP A 161 -28.23 -13.55 -23.17
CA ASP A 161 -28.93 -14.34 -22.13
C ASP A 161 -30.29 -13.71 -21.78
N THR A 162 -30.41 -12.38 -21.85
CA THR A 162 -31.69 -11.67 -21.71
C THR A 162 -32.62 -11.83 -22.93
N ALA A 163 -32.07 -12.20 -24.08
CA ALA A 163 -32.83 -12.46 -25.31
C ALA A 163 -33.26 -13.95 -25.48
N ALA A 164 -32.68 -14.88 -24.72
CA ALA A 164 -32.85 -16.33 -24.88
C ALA A 164 -33.92 -16.96 -23.96
N GLY A 165 -34.84 -16.22 -23.40
CA GLY A 165 -35.95 -16.68 -22.56
C GLY A 165 -36.98 -17.60 -23.23
N GLY A 166 -36.55 -18.59 -23.99
CA GLY A 166 -37.33 -19.64 -24.65
C GLY A 166 -37.01 -21.02 -24.08
N GLY A 167 -37.34 -21.34 -22.85
CA GLY A 167 -37.17 -22.66 -22.24
C GLY A 167 -37.56 -22.65 -20.77
N THR A 168 -38.70 -23.28 -20.48
CA THR A 168 -39.33 -23.56 -19.19
C THR A 168 -38.39 -23.44 -17.96
N THR A 169 -38.44 -22.34 -17.23
CA THR A 169 -38.54 -22.28 -15.77
C THR A 169 -38.30 -20.82 -15.29
N VAL A 170 -39.32 -20.30 -14.54
CA VAL A 170 -39.31 -19.11 -13.67
C VAL A 170 -39.12 -17.74 -14.41
N LEU A 171 -40.25 -17.09 -14.56
CA LEU A 171 -40.54 -15.67 -14.78
C LEU A 171 -39.51 -14.71 -14.20
N ILE A 172 -38.55 -14.26 -15.01
CA ILE A 172 -37.94 -12.96 -14.88
C ILE A 172 -38.23 -12.23 -16.21
N GLY A 173 -38.91 -11.08 -16.14
CA GLY A 173 -39.56 -10.41 -17.26
C GLY A 173 -38.65 -10.18 -18.45
N THR A 174 -39.04 -10.77 -19.58
CA THR A 174 -38.57 -10.49 -20.93
C THR A 174 -39.00 -9.08 -21.32
N GLY A 175 -38.18 -8.08 -21.16
CA GLY A 175 -38.57 -6.69 -21.51
C GLY A 175 -37.72 -5.66 -20.79
N SER A 176 -36.51 -5.99 -20.30
CA SER A 176 -35.64 -5.04 -19.61
C SER A 176 -34.79 -4.21 -20.59
N ALA A 177 -34.62 -2.91 -20.29
CA ALA A 177 -33.65 -2.09 -20.98
C ALA A 177 -32.23 -2.42 -20.51
N GLN A 178 -31.30 -2.63 -21.44
CA GLN A 178 -29.88 -2.86 -21.18
C GLN A 178 -29.11 -1.55 -21.36
N VAL A 179 -28.38 -1.09 -20.35
CA VAL A 179 -27.55 0.12 -20.42
C VAL A 179 -26.08 -0.28 -20.40
N LEU A 180 -25.39 -0.17 -21.56
CA LEU A 180 -23.97 -0.43 -21.69
C LEU A 180 -23.17 0.81 -21.29
N THR A 181 -22.44 0.73 -20.17
CA THR A 181 -21.61 1.81 -19.65
C THR A 181 -20.13 1.43 -19.65
N GLY A 182 -19.23 2.39 -19.59
CA GLY A 182 -17.78 2.17 -19.51
C GLY A 182 -16.97 3.24 -20.24
N LEU A 183 -15.64 3.14 -20.13
CA LEU A 183 -14.66 4.05 -20.73
C LEU A 183 -14.91 4.29 -22.23
N GLY A 184 -14.57 5.48 -22.74
CA GLY A 184 -14.56 5.76 -24.17
C GLY A 184 -13.59 4.84 -24.93
N GLY A 185 -14.05 4.21 -26.02
CA GLY A 185 -13.21 3.32 -26.84
C GLY A 185 -13.19 1.84 -26.44
N VAL A 186 -13.95 1.44 -25.40
CA VAL A 186 -14.07 0.01 -25.02
C VAL A 186 -14.95 -0.82 -25.96
N GLY A 187 -15.63 -0.20 -26.92
CA GLY A 187 -16.43 -0.90 -27.92
C GLY A 187 -17.89 -1.11 -27.54
N LYS A 188 -18.53 -0.24 -26.77
CA LYS A 188 -19.96 -0.30 -26.42
C LYS A 188 -20.87 -0.29 -27.65
N THR A 189 -20.66 0.68 -28.53
CA THR A 189 -21.36 0.81 -29.79
C THR A 189 -21.23 -0.45 -30.66
N GLN A 190 -20.02 -1.04 -30.72
CA GLN A 190 -19.77 -2.27 -31.45
C GLN A 190 -20.49 -3.50 -30.86
N LEU A 191 -20.57 -3.58 -29.50
CA LEU A 191 -21.37 -4.62 -28.84
C LEU A 191 -22.86 -4.46 -29.13
N ALA A 192 -23.37 -3.22 -29.10
CA ALA A 192 -24.77 -2.93 -29.46
C ALA A 192 -25.06 -3.24 -30.94
N ALA A 193 -24.12 -2.90 -31.84
CA ALA A 193 -24.23 -3.18 -33.27
C ALA A 193 -24.20 -4.69 -33.53
N ASP A 194 -23.29 -5.45 -32.93
CA ASP A 194 -23.25 -6.90 -33.07
C ASP A 194 -24.54 -7.56 -32.56
N HIS A 195 -25.06 -7.10 -31.41
CA HIS A 195 -26.36 -7.55 -30.90
C HIS A 195 -27.50 -7.24 -31.91
N ALA A 196 -27.56 -6.02 -32.42
CA ALA A 196 -28.58 -5.60 -33.36
C ALA A 196 -28.53 -6.42 -34.67
N HIS A 197 -27.32 -6.60 -35.22
CA HIS A 197 -27.14 -7.48 -36.41
C HIS A 197 -27.54 -8.91 -36.10
N THR A 198 -27.13 -9.47 -34.94
CA THR A 198 -27.48 -10.83 -34.56
C THR A 198 -28.99 -11.04 -34.42
N GLN A 199 -29.69 -10.11 -33.73
CA GLN A 199 -31.14 -10.18 -33.59
C GLN A 199 -31.86 -10.06 -34.96
N TRP A 200 -31.34 -9.20 -35.82
CA TRP A 200 -31.87 -9.01 -37.17
C TRP A 200 -31.61 -10.21 -38.05
N ASP A 201 -30.39 -10.69 -38.17
CA ASP A 201 -29.99 -11.76 -39.05
C ASP A 201 -30.73 -13.09 -38.73
N HIS A 202 -30.94 -13.38 -37.44
CA HIS A 202 -31.68 -14.53 -36.97
C HIS A 202 -33.22 -14.37 -37.04
N GLY A 203 -33.75 -13.25 -37.55
CA GLY A 203 -35.17 -13.01 -37.66
C GLY A 203 -35.93 -12.86 -36.34
N ARG A 204 -35.20 -12.58 -35.23
CA ARG A 204 -35.79 -12.47 -33.90
C ARG A 204 -36.53 -11.15 -33.64
N VAL A 205 -36.27 -10.13 -34.45
CA VAL A 205 -36.96 -8.82 -34.40
C VAL A 205 -37.54 -8.49 -35.79
N ARG A 206 -38.72 -7.85 -35.76
CA ARG A 206 -39.40 -7.36 -36.94
C ARG A 206 -39.17 -5.88 -37.18
N LEU A 207 -38.97 -5.12 -36.09
CA LEU A 207 -38.63 -3.71 -36.14
C LEU A 207 -37.28 -3.52 -35.47
N LEU A 208 -36.30 -2.92 -36.15
CA LEU A 208 -35.02 -2.47 -35.61
C LEU A 208 -34.90 -0.97 -35.81
N VAL A 209 -34.70 -0.24 -34.74
CA VAL A 209 -34.51 1.22 -34.74
C VAL A 209 -33.17 1.55 -34.10
N TRP A 210 -32.26 2.18 -34.85
CA TRP A 210 -30.98 2.67 -34.35
C TRP A 210 -30.96 4.18 -34.30
N ILE A 211 -30.73 4.77 -33.11
CA ILE A 211 -30.87 6.21 -32.88
C ILE A 211 -29.56 6.71 -32.21
N SER A 212 -29.00 7.80 -32.74
CA SER A 212 -27.99 8.58 -32.02
C SER A 212 -28.64 9.39 -30.90
N ALA A 213 -28.37 9.01 -29.66
CA ALA A 213 -29.04 9.60 -28.48
C ALA A 213 -28.25 10.80 -27.86
N ARG A 214 -27.45 11.49 -28.68
CA ARG A 214 -26.59 12.62 -28.24
C ARG A 214 -27.38 13.80 -27.71
N SER A 215 -28.62 14.01 -28.11
CA SER A 215 -29.49 15.07 -27.61
C SER A 215 -30.94 14.63 -27.60
N ARG A 216 -31.76 15.29 -26.80
CA ARG A 216 -33.20 15.09 -26.77
C ARG A 216 -33.85 15.32 -28.12
N VAL A 217 -33.40 16.38 -28.84
CA VAL A 217 -33.88 16.71 -30.21
C VAL A 217 -33.58 15.57 -31.20
N ALA A 218 -32.36 15.00 -31.16
CA ALA A 218 -32.01 13.88 -32.03
C ALA A 218 -32.93 12.66 -31.78
N ILE A 219 -33.23 12.36 -30.53
CA ILE A 219 -34.12 11.24 -30.15
C ILE A 219 -35.54 11.47 -30.63
N THR A 220 -36.10 12.65 -30.37
CA THR A 220 -37.47 12.99 -30.76
C THR A 220 -37.63 13.07 -32.28
N SER A 221 -36.61 13.58 -33.00
CA SER A 221 -36.61 13.60 -34.46
C SER A 221 -36.60 12.18 -35.06
N ALA A 222 -35.73 11.30 -34.56
CA ALA A 222 -35.68 9.91 -35.01
C ALA A 222 -37.00 9.17 -34.72
N TYR A 223 -37.56 9.34 -33.52
CA TYR A 223 -38.89 8.77 -33.20
C TYR A 223 -40.01 9.30 -34.11
N THR A 224 -39.98 10.57 -34.47
CA THR A 224 -40.93 11.18 -35.38
C THR A 224 -40.80 10.57 -36.78
N GLU A 225 -39.57 10.44 -37.28
CA GLU A 225 -39.29 9.80 -38.59
C GLU A 225 -39.86 8.36 -38.65
N VAL A 226 -39.57 7.56 -37.63
CA VAL A 226 -40.10 6.19 -37.51
C VAL A 226 -41.65 6.21 -37.47
N ALA A 227 -42.27 7.15 -36.72
CA ALA A 227 -43.74 7.27 -36.64
C ALA A 227 -44.36 7.67 -37.96
N VAL A 228 -43.73 8.57 -38.72
CA VAL A 228 -44.19 8.97 -40.04
C VAL A 228 -44.16 7.78 -41.00
N GLU A 229 -43.06 7.07 -41.09
CA GLU A 229 -42.89 5.98 -42.04
C GLU A 229 -43.62 4.70 -41.63
N LEU A 230 -43.68 4.38 -40.35
CA LEU A 230 -44.27 3.14 -39.86
C LEU A 230 -45.79 3.25 -39.66
N LEU A 231 -46.25 4.40 -39.12
CA LEU A 231 -47.63 4.61 -38.67
C LEU A 231 -48.38 5.65 -39.50
N GLY A 232 -47.74 6.24 -40.52
CA GLY A 232 -48.35 7.26 -41.36
C GLY A 232 -48.74 8.55 -40.61
N GLN A 233 -47.97 8.91 -39.59
CA GLN A 233 -48.22 10.13 -38.79
C GLN A 233 -47.86 11.39 -39.56
N ASP A 234 -48.48 12.51 -39.23
CA ASP A 234 -48.19 13.80 -39.85
C ASP A 234 -46.85 14.37 -39.34
N PRO A 235 -45.85 14.60 -40.21
CA PRO A 235 -44.60 15.19 -39.83
C PRO A 235 -44.72 16.63 -39.31
N ALA A 236 -45.82 17.34 -39.59
CA ALA A 236 -46.06 18.68 -39.09
C ALA A 236 -46.38 18.73 -37.58
N THR A 237 -46.68 17.57 -36.97
CA THR A 237 -46.95 17.45 -35.52
C THR A 237 -45.96 16.49 -34.81
N PRO A 238 -44.67 16.85 -34.71
CA PRO A 238 -43.64 15.95 -34.18
C PRO A 238 -43.94 15.37 -32.81
N GLU A 239 -44.45 16.22 -31.89
CA GLU A 239 -44.74 15.80 -30.51
C GLU A 239 -45.85 14.73 -30.44
N ARG A 240 -46.85 14.81 -31.30
CA ARG A 240 -47.90 13.81 -31.42
C ARG A 240 -47.37 12.53 -32.08
N ALA A 241 -46.51 12.67 -33.08
CA ALA A 241 -45.97 11.54 -33.84
C ALA A 241 -45.08 10.67 -32.95
N TRP A 242 -44.07 11.23 -32.23
CA TRP A 242 -43.21 10.40 -31.39
C TRP A 242 -43.97 9.80 -30.18
N ARG A 243 -44.95 10.47 -29.61
CA ARG A 243 -45.79 9.87 -28.56
C ARG A 243 -46.58 8.69 -29.07
N ARG A 244 -47.16 8.81 -30.26
CA ARG A 244 -47.90 7.70 -30.90
C ARG A 244 -46.99 6.52 -31.21
N LEU A 245 -45.70 6.74 -31.55
CA LEU A 245 -44.72 5.65 -31.69
C LEU A 245 -44.53 4.92 -30.37
N LEU A 246 -44.30 5.63 -29.24
CA LEU A 246 -44.12 5.00 -27.93
C LEU A 246 -45.36 4.22 -27.50
N GLU A 247 -46.57 4.75 -27.76
CA GLU A 247 -47.82 4.04 -27.53
C GLU A 247 -47.91 2.79 -28.37
N TRP A 248 -47.58 2.86 -29.66
CA TRP A 248 -47.59 1.70 -30.56
C TRP A 248 -46.57 0.64 -30.12
N LEU A 249 -45.38 1.03 -29.70
CA LEU A 249 -44.38 0.12 -29.16
C LEU A 249 -44.87 -0.57 -27.87
N ALA A 250 -45.76 0.05 -27.11
CA ALA A 250 -46.41 -0.53 -25.94
C ALA A 250 -47.48 -1.55 -26.27
N GLU A 251 -48.19 -1.31 -27.37
CA GLU A 251 -49.36 -2.08 -27.80
C GLU A 251 -49.00 -3.25 -28.75
N THR A 252 -47.93 -3.13 -29.54
CA THR A 252 -47.56 -4.12 -30.56
C THR A 252 -47.13 -5.44 -29.99
N THR A 253 -47.50 -6.53 -30.66
CA THR A 253 -47.03 -7.88 -30.38
C THR A 253 -45.84 -8.30 -31.24
N ASP A 254 -45.49 -7.50 -32.24
CA ASP A 254 -44.32 -7.75 -33.08
C ASP A 254 -43.03 -7.50 -32.29
N PRO A 255 -42.04 -8.41 -32.38
CA PRO A 255 -40.77 -8.22 -31.70
C PRO A 255 -40.01 -7.02 -32.25
N TRP A 256 -39.57 -6.13 -31.37
CA TRP A 256 -38.83 -4.92 -31.73
C TRP A 256 -37.55 -4.71 -30.88
N LEU A 257 -36.55 -4.02 -31.46
CA LEU A 257 -35.33 -3.58 -30.82
C LEU A 257 -35.10 -2.10 -31.11
N VAL A 258 -35.01 -1.30 -30.07
CA VAL A 258 -34.58 0.11 -30.13
C VAL A 258 -33.18 0.23 -29.52
N VAL A 259 -32.21 0.73 -30.28
CA VAL A 259 -30.88 1.05 -29.82
C VAL A 259 -30.71 2.57 -29.75
N LEU A 260 -30.37 3.07 -28.57
CA LEU A 260 -30.09 4.47 -28.25
C LEU A 260 -28.57 4.62 -28.05
N ASP A 261 -27.85 4.93 -29.11
CA ASP A 261 -26.40 4.96 -29.11
C ASP A 261 -25.85 6.34 -28.68
N ASP A 262 -24.75 6.33 -27.89
CA ASP A 262 -24.00 7.51 -27.40
C ASP A 262 -24.86 8.50 -26.61
N LEU A 263 -25.65 8.01 -25.65
CA LEU A 263 -26.42 8.85 -24.72
C LEU A 263 -25.49 9.73 -23.88
N GLN A 264 -25.57 11.05 -24.10
CA GLN A 264 -24.70 12.04 -23.43
C GLN A 264 -25.24 12.46 -22.07
N ASP A 265 -26.57 12.57 -21.92
CA ASP A 265 -27.23 12.95 -20.69
C ASP A 265 -28.50 12.11 -20.46
N PRO A 266 -28.63 11.44 -19.29
CA PRO A 266 -29.85 10.68 -18.97
C PRO A 266 -31.13 11.51 -19.00
N SER A 267 -31.06 12.82 -18.75
CA SER A 267 -32.23 13.72 -18.82
C SER A 267 -32.85 13.81 -20.23
N HIS A 268 -32.05 13.55 -21.27
CA HIS A 268 -32.54 13.51 -22.66
C HIS A 268 -33.62 12.46 -22.86
N LEU A 269 -33.61 11.38 -22.06
CA LEU A 269 -34.59 10.31 -22.13
C LEU A 269 -35.79 10.50 -21.18
N THR A 270 -35.86 11.60 -20.47
CA THR A 270 -37.00 11.85 -19.57
C THR A 270 -38.31 11.92 -20.39
N GLY A 271 -39.21 10.95 -20.13
CA GLY A 271 -40.49 10.80 -20.89
C GLY A 271 -40.33 10.24 -22.31
N LEU A 272 -39.11 9.80 -22.71
CA LEU A 272 -38.81 9.24 -24.03
C LEU A 272 -38.28 7.80 -23.99
N TRP A 273 -38.23 7.20 -22.82
CA TRP A 273 -37.86 5.78 -22.72
C TRP A 273 -38.84 4.92 -23.47
N PRO A 274 -38.37 4.00 -24.39
CA PRO A 274 -39.27 3.03 -24.97
C PRO A 274 -39.98 2.20 -23.90
N PRO A 275 -41.23 1.80 -24.13
CA PRO A 275 -42.03 1.09 -23.13
C PRO A 275 -41.44 -0.30 -22.84
N HIS A 276 -41.67 -0.75 -21.62
CA HIS A 276 -41.27 -2.07 -21.17
C HIS A 276 -42.33 -3.11 -21.54
N THR A 277 -42.06 -3.92 -22.55
CA THR A 277 -43.00 -4.94 -23.06
C THR A 277 -42.26 -6.28 -23.28
N PRO A 278 -43.01 -7.41 -23.23
CA PRO A 278 -42.38 -8.73 -23.41
C PRO A 278 -41.74 -8.95 -24.80
N CYS A 279 -42.20 -8.24 -25.85
CA CYS A 279 -41.68 -8.30 -27.20
C CYS A 279 -40.65 -7.21 -27.52
N GLY A 280 -40.42 -6.27 -26.60
CA GLY A 280 -39.52 -5.12 -26.78
C GLY A 280 -38.16 -5.33 -26.15
N GLN A 281 -37.11 -4.90 -26.88
CA GLN A 281 -35.75 -4.83 -26.38
C GLN A 281 -35.24 -3.40 -26.53
N VAL A 282 -34.56 -2.90 -25.49
CA VAL A 282 -33.89 -1.59 -25.49
C VAL A 282 -32.45 -1.76 -25.14
N VAL A 283 -31.55 -1.24 -25.98
CA VAL A 283 -30.12 -1.15 -25.68
C VAL A 283 -29.71 0.30 -25.71
N VAL A 284 -29.07 0.76 -24.63
CA VAL A 284 -28.53 2.13 -24.52
C VAL A 284 -27.03 2.05 -24.38
N THR A 285 -26.28 2.81 -25.15
CA THR A 285 -24.84 2.97 -24.90
C THR A 285 -24.55 4.36 -24.32
N THR A 286 -23.70 4.42 -23.32
CA THR A 286 -23.32 5.70 -22.70
C THR A 286 -21.94 5.58 -22.05
N ARG A 287 -21.29 6.72 -21.86
CA ARG A 287 -20.06 6.83 -21.07
C ARG A 287 -20.35 7.16 -19.61
N ARG A 288 -21.60 7.51 -19.29
CA ARG A 288 -22.05 7.98 -17.99
C ARG A 288 -22.41 6.79 -17.07
N ARG A 289 -22.23 7.01 -15.77
CA ARG A 289 -22.56 6.07 -14.68
C ARG A 289 -23.52 6.73 -13.66
N ASP A 290 -24.45 7.55 -14.16
CA ASP A 290 -25.39 8.27 -13.28
C ASP A 290 -26.40 7.30 -12.64
N ALA A 291 -26.76 7.60 -11.40
CA ALA A 291 -27.82 6.86 -10.69
C ALA A 291 -29.16 6.87 -11.45
N ALA A 292 -29.44 7.90 -12.26
CA ALA A 292 -30.61 8.01 -13.10
C ALA A 292 -30.72 6.91 -14.16
N LEU A 293 -29.63 6.24 -14.49
CA LEU A 293 -29.61 5.09 -15.42
C LEU A 293 -30.05 3.78 -14.75
N HIS A 294 -30.04 3.72 -13.42
CA HIS A 294 -30.45 2.57 -12.64
C HIS A 294 -31.94 2.61 -12.31
N SER A 295 -32.67 1.53 -12.56
CA SER A 295 -34.01 1.31 -12.09
C SER A 295 -34.31 -0.19 -12.07
N TYR A 296 -35.43 -0.58 -11.48
CA TYR A 296 -35.86 -1.99 -11.44
C TYR A 296 -35.99 -2.64 -12.84
N GLN A 297 -36.22 -1.82 -13.86
CA GLN A 297 -36.46 -2.26 -15.25
C GLN A 297 -35.24 -2.03 -16.17
N ARG A 298 -34.11 -1.59 -15.62
CA ARG A 298 -32.92 -1.27 -16.39
C ARG A 298 -31.70 -1.99 -15.81
N HIS A 299 -31.05 -2.80 -16.60
CA HIS A 299 -29.82 -3.49 -16.22
C HIS A 299 -28.62 -2.76 -16.78
N VAL A 300 -27.78 -2.25 -15.90
CA VAL A 300 -26.53 -1.61 -16.29
C VAL A 300 -25.47 -2.69 -16.45
N VAL A 301 -24.92 -2.80 -17.66
CA VAL A 301 -23.86 -3.72 -18.01
C VAL A 301 -22.59 -2.93 -18.22
N GLU A 302 -21.58 -3.16 -17.40
CA GLU A 302 -20.29 -2.53 -17.55
C GLU A 302 -19.47 -3.23 -18.63
N VAL A 303 -19.02 -2.45 -19.63
CA VAL A 303 -18.15 -2.91 -20.69
C VAL A 303 -16.73 -2.54 -20.36
N GLY A 304 -15.93 -3.55 -19.97
CA GLY A 304 -14.51 -3.41 -19.62
C GLY A 304 -13.57 -3.41 -20.84
N LEU A 305 -12.28 -3.46 -20.55
CA LEU A 305 -11.20 -3.66 -21.52
C LEU A 305 -11.24 -5.08 -22.10
N PHE A 306 -10.45 -5.35 -23.13
CA PHE A 306 -10.20 -6.72 -23.55
C PHE A 306 -9.42 -7.49 -22.49
N ALA A 307 -9.70 -8.79 -22.34
CA ALA A 307 -8.77 -9.68 -21.66
C ALA A 307 -7.46 -9.78 -22.49
N PRO A 308 -6.31 -10.08 -21.85
CA PRO A 308 -5.03 -10.18 -22.56
C PRO A 308 -5.08 -11.09 -23.80
N GLU A 309 -5.77 -12.22 -23.68
CA GLU A 309 -5.95 -13.20 -24.76
C GLU A 309 -6.79 -12.63 -25.91
N GLN A 310 -7.83 -11.86 -25.60
CA GLN A 310 -8.68 -11.20 -26.58
C GLN A 310 -7.93 -10.09 -27.33
N ALA A 311 -7.12 -9.32 -26.62
CA ALA A 311 -6.30 -8.26 -27.20
C ALA A 311 -5.23 -8.84 -28.14
N LEU A 312 -4.58 -9.93 -27.72
CA LEU A 312 -3.63 -10.66 -28.56
C LEU A 312 -4.29 -11.27 -29.79
N ALA A 313 -5.43 -11.93 -29.62
CA ALA A 313 -6.20 -12.51 -30.75
C ALA A 313 -6.59 -11.43 -31.75
N TYR A 314 -7.09 -10.28 -31.26
CA TYR A 314 -7.43 -9.12 -32.09
C TYR A 314 -6.26 -8.64 -32.94
N LEU A 315 -5.08 -8.41 -32.29
CA LEU A 315 -3.88 -7.93 -33.01
C LEU A 315 -3.35 -8.95 -33.99
N THR A 316 -3.38 -10.24 -33.65
CA THR A 316 -2.95 -11.33 -34.55
C THR A 316 -3.83 -11.42 -35.82
N GLU A 317 -5.13 -11.26 -35.65
CA GLU A 317 -6.08 -11.27 -36.78
C GLU A 317 -5.94 -10.03 -37.67
N ARG A 318 -5.68 -8.86 -37.07
CA ARG A 318 -5.52 -7.57 -37.80
C ARG A 318 -4.15 -7.38 -38.44
N LEU A 319 -3.14 -8.11 -38.02
CA LEU A 319 -1.74 -8.00 -38.49
C LEU A 319 -1.19 -9.38 -38.94
N PRO A 320 -1.85 -10.12 -39.84
CA PRO A 320 -1.45 -11.48 -40.21
C PRO A 320 -0.08 -11.56 -40.89
N GLU A 321 0.32 -10.49 -41.61
CA GLU A 321 1.58 -10.45 -42.34
C GLU A 321 2.84 -10.31 -41.43
N ARG A 322 2.66 -10.03 -40.15
CA ARG A 322 3.80 -9.80 -39.22
C ARG A 322 4.30 -11.05 -38.51
N GLY A 323 3.76 -12.21 -38.90
CA GLY A 323 4.15 -13.52 -38.34
C GLY A 323 3.76 -13.73 -36.88
N PRO A 324 3.93 -14.94 -36.34
CA PRO A 324 3.45 -15.31 -35.02
C PRO A 324 4.43 -14.88 -33.88
N VAL A 325 4.93 -13.64 -33.89
CA VAL A 325 5.71 -13.10 -32.77
C VAL A 325 4.76 -12.69 -31.64
N THR A 326 4.18 -13.70 -31.01
CA THR A 326 3.15 -13.56 -29.96
C THR A 326 3.60 -12.69 -28.79
N THR A 327 4.88 -12.74 -28.45
CA THR A 327 5.46 -11.93 -27.35
C THR A 327 5.50 -10.43 -27.63
N GLU A 328 5.81 -10.01 -28.88
CA GLU A 328 5.81 -8.59 -29.24
C GLU A 328 4.39 -8.03 -29.34
N LEU A 329 3.45 -8.80 -29.90
CA LEU A 329 2.05 -8.39 -29.99
C LEU A 329 1.39 -8.37 -28.61
N ALA A 330 1.69 -9.33 -27.74
CA ALA A 330 1.24 -9.31 -26.35
C ALA A 330 1.80 -8.12 -25.58
N GLY A 331 3.09 -7.81 -25.77
CA GLY A 331 3.69 -6.61 -25.22
C GLY A 331 3.04 -5.33 -25.73
N LEU A 332 2.74 -5.23 -27.03
CA LEU A 332 2.01 -4.09 -27.61
C LEU A 332 0.60 -3.97 -27.01
N ALA A 333 -0.11 -5.09 -26.85
CA ALA A 333 -1.43 -5.09 -26.21
C ALA A 333 -1.36 -4.55 -24.78
N GLY A 334 -0.34 -4.93 -24.01
CA GLY A 334 -0.09 -4.40 -22.66
C GLY A 334 0.25 -2.90 -22.67
N ASP A 335 1.14 -2.46 -23.56
CA ASP A 335 1.51 -1.04 -23.71
C ASP A 335 0.29 -0.14 -24.04
N LEU A 336 -0.70 -0.69 -24.77
CA LEU A 336 -1.96 -0.03 -25.10
C LEU A 336 -3.07 -0.27 -24.06
N GLY A 337 -2.76 -0.94 -22.95
CA GLY A 337 -3.68 -1.20 -21.85
C GLY A 337 -4.91 -1.98 -22.26
N HIS A 338 -4.81 -2.86 -23.27
CA HIS A 338 -5.89 -3.71 -23.78
C HIS A 338 -7.16 -2.96 -24.23
N LEU A 339 -7.02 -1.66 -24.56
CA LEU A 339 -8.14 -0.81 -24.98
C LEU A 339 -8.46 -1.08 -26.45
N PRO A 340 -9.68 -1.57 -26.80
CA PRO A 340 -10.02 -1.96 -28.16
C PRO A 340 -9.79 -0.89 -29.23
N LEU A 341 -10.18 0.35 -28.96
CA LEU A 341 -9.98 1.46 -29.90
C LEU A 341 -8.50 1.76 -30.13
N ALA A 342 -7.67 1.73 -29.06
CA ALA A 342 -6.24 1.95 -29.20
C ALA A 342 -5.55 0.81 -29.96
N LEU A 343 -5.97 -0.44 -29.73
CA LEU A 343 -5.51 -1.61 -30.48
C LEU A 343 -5.87 -1.50 -31.96
N ALA A 344 -7.11 -1.06 -32.26
CA ALA A 344 -7.57 -0.86 -33.64
C ALA A 344 -6.75 0.21 -34.36
N GLN A 345 -6.51 1.34 -33.70
CA GLN A 345 -5.70 2.44 -34.25
C GLN A 345 -4.23 2.05 -34.43
N ALA A 346 -3.64 1.35 -33.46
CA ALA A 346 -2.28 0.86 -33.56
C ALA A 346 -2.11 -0.17 -34.68
N ALA A 347 -3.07 -1.10 -34.83
CA ALA A 347 -3.08 -2.07 -35.91
C ALA A 347 -3.17 -1.40 -37.28
N ALA A 348 -4.06 -0.41 -37.43
CA ALA A 348 -4.17 0.37 -38.67
C ALA A 348 -2.89 1.18 -38.97
N TYR A 349 -2.29 1.81 -37.95
CA TYR A 349 -1.02 2.52 -38.10
C TYR A 349 0.11 1.61 -38.59
N LEU A 350 0.21 0.42 -37.98
CA LEU A 350 1.21 -0.58 -38.33
C LEU A 350 0.94 -1.20 -39.71
N ALA A 351 -0.32 -1.48 -40.08
CA ALA A 351 -0.67 -1.96 -41.39
C ALA A 351 -0.31 -0.98 -42.52
N ASN A 352 -0.50 0.32 -42.26
CA ASN A 352 -0.13 1.40 -43.22
C ASN A 352 1.38 1.69 -43.27
N LYS A 353 2.18 1.05 -42.40
CA LYS A 353 3.66 1.23 -42.33
C LYS A 353 4.38 -0.12 -42.27
N PRO A 354 4.41 -0.90 -43.36
CA PRO A 354 4.93 -2.25 -43.36
C PRO A 354 6.41 -2.33 -42.95
N MET A 355 7.20 -1.31 -43.19
CA MET A 355 8.62 -1.25 -42.79
C MET A 355 8.84 -0.97 -41.29
N LEU A 356 7.80 -0.57 -40.55
CA LEU A 356 7.92 -0.31 -39.12
C LEU A 356 7.61 -1.61 -38.33
N THR A 357 8.62 -2.16 -37.66
CA THR A 357 8.42 -3.36 -36.82
C THR A 357 7.57 -3.06 -35.58
N THR A 358 6.92 -4.07 -35.01
CA THR A 358 6.16 -3.95 -33.77
C THR A 358 7.03 -3.46 -32.61
N ALA A 359 8.27 -3.98 -32.50
CA ALA A 359 9.25 -3.54 -31.49
C ALA A 359 9.61 -2.04 -31.65
N ALA A 360 9.88 -1.59 -32.89
CA ALA A 360 10.17 -0.18 -33.14
C ALA A 360 8.99 0.75 -32.87
N TYR A 361 7.76 0.28 -33.12
CA TYR A 361 6.53 1.00 -32.77
C TYR A 361 6.35 1.11 -31.24
N ARG A 362 6.56 0.00 -30.52
CA ARG A 362 6.53 -0.01 -29.07
C ARG A 362 7.56 0.95 -28.47
N ALA A 363 8.79 0.97 -29.02
CA ALA A 363 9.81 1.93 -28.60
C ALA A 363 9.36 3.40 -28.83
N ARG A 364 8.71 3.70 -29.96
CA ARG A 364 8.13 5.05 -30.20
C ARG A 364 6.97 5.37 -29.25
N LEU A 365 6.14 4.36 -28.94
CA LEU A 365 5.04 4.50 -28.00
C LEU A 365 5.58 4.75 -26.57
N ALA A 366 6.69 4.10 -26.20
CA ALA A 366 7.37 4.31 -24.93
C ALA A 366 8.15 5.63 -24.85
N ASP A 367 8.59 6.18 -25.98
CA ASP A 367 9.30 7.46 -26.01
C ASP A 367 8.35 8.60 -25.60
N ARG A 368 8.64 9.18 -24.45
CA ARG A 368 7.84 10.26 -23.84
C ARG A 368 7.96 11.59 -24.58
N ARG A 369 8.96 11.75 -25.45
CA ARG A 369 9.13 12.93 -26.31
C ARG A 369 8.15 12.95 -27.47
N THR A 370 7.64 11.78 -27.85
CA THR A 370 6.68 11.62 -28.92
C THR A 370 5.26 11.69 -28.36
N LYS A 371 4.47 12.66 -28.77
CA LYS A 371 3.08 12.82 -28.32
C LYS A 371 2.18 11.71 -28.85
N LEU A 372 1.14 11.34 -28.09
CA LEU A 372 0.21 10.29 -28.45
C LEU A 372 -0.43 10.49 -29.85
N PRO A 373 -0.82 11.70 -30.29
CA PRO A 373 -1.34 11.92 -31.63
C PRO A 373 -0.35 11.64 -32.77
N ASP A 374 0.97 11.61 -32.48
CA ASP A 374 2.00 11.36 -33.51
C ASP A 374 2.27 9.88 -33.74
N VAL A 375 1.84 9.02 -32.81
CA VAL A 375 1.99 7.55 -32.87
C VAL A 375 0.67 6.83 -33.20
N LEU A 376 -0.42 7.55 -33.32
CA LEU A 376 -1.74 7.02 -33.72
C LEU A 376 -2.13 7.56 -35.11
N PRO A 377 -3.06 6.87 -35.83
CA PRO A 377 -3.55 7.37 -37.11
C PRO A 377 -4.19 8.75 -36.96
N ARG A 378 -3.93 9.62 -37.94
CA ARG A 378 -4.65 10.91 -38.06
C ARG A 378 -5.90 10.71 -38.93
N GLU A 379 -6.92 11.54 -38.71
CA GLU A 379 -7.99 11.68 -39.68
C GLU A 379 -7.40 11.99 -41.06
N PRO A 380 -7.81 11.38 -42.17
CA PRO A 380 -8.94 10.46 -42.42
C PRO A 380 -8.59 8.95 -42.36
N HIS A 381 -7.45 8.53 -41.78
CA HIS A 381 -6.95 7.16 -41.77
C HIS A 381 -7.38 6.36 -40.53
N LEU A 382 -8.49 6.71 -39.89
CA LEU A 382 -9.04 5.98 -38.74
C LEU A 382 -9.67 4.65 -39.20
N PRO A 383 -9.44 3.54 -38.44
CA PRO A 383 -10.03 2.25 -38.75
C PRO A 383 -11.53 2.19 -38.42
N ASP A 384 -12.27 1.27 -39.09
CA ASP A 384 -13.63 0.87 -38.74
C ASP A 384 -14.64 2.05 -38.63
N GLU A 385 -14.56 3.05 -39.54
CA GLU A 385 -15.42 4.25 -39.56
C GLU A 385 -15.41 5.09 -38.29
N HIS A 386 -14.31 5.05 -37.50
CA HIS A 386 -14.20 5.88 -36.32
C HIS A 386 -14.08 7.38 -36.70
N GLU A 387 -14.99 8.20 -36.21
CA GLU A 387 -15.02 9.65 -36.48
C GLU A 387 -13.88 10.40 -35.77
N ARG A 388 -13.29 9.83 -34.71
CA ARG A 388 -12.36 10.56 -33.83
C ARG A 388 -11.22 9.67 -33.32
N THR A 389 -10.09 10.32 -33.05
CA THR A 389 -8.96 9.68 -32.38
C THR A 389 -9.27 9.36 -30.92
N VAL A 390 -8.52 8.43 -30.32
CA VAL A 390 -8.62 8.09 -28.88
C VAL A 390 -8.50 9.34 -28.00
N ALA A 391 -7.53 10.22 -28.28
CA ALA A 391 -7.29 11.43 -27.49
C ALA A 391 -8.47 12.43 -27.61
N ALA A 392 -9.00 12.65 -28.81
CA ALA A 392 -10.16 13.52 -29.03
C ALA A 392 -11.43 13.00 -28.32
N THR A 393 -11.62 11.68 -28.30
CA THR A 393 -12.73 11.07 -27.60
C THR A 393 -12.71 11.33 -26.09
N TRP A 394 -11.53 11.30 -25.48
CA TRP A 394 -11.39 11.57 -24.04
C TRP A 394 -11.47 13.07 -23.73
N SER A 395 -10.91 13.96 -24.56
CA SER A 395 -11.01 15.41 -24.35
C SER A 395 -12.43 15.88 -24.14
N LEU A 396 -13.38 15.41 -24.96
CA LEU A 396 -14.81 15.71 -24.80
C LEU A 396 -15.39 15.20 -23.47
N SER A 397 -14.99 13.99 -23.04
CA SER A 397 -15.45 13.43 -21.78
C SER A 397 -14.86 14.18 -20.58
N ILE A 398 -13.62 14.68 -20.71
CA ILE A 398 -12.96 15.50 -19.68
C ILE A 398 -13.62 16.87 -19.60
N GLU A 399 -13.93 17.51 -20.73
CA GLU A 399 -14.63 18.80 -20.78
C GLU A 399 -16.02 18.68 -20.13
N ALA A 400 -16.78 17.66 -20.51
CA ALA A 400 -18.10 17.43 -19.94
C ALA A 400 -18.04 17.06 -18.43
N ALA A 401 -17.00 16.38 -17.97
CA ALA A 401 -16.83 16.13 -16.53
C ALA A 401 -16.48 17.40 -15.76
N ASP A 402 -15.70 18.28 -16.38
CA ASP A 402 -15.23 19.55 -15.78
C ASP A 402 -16.33 20.63 -15.72
N GLU A 403 -17.39 20.49 -16.53
CA GLU A 403 -18.60 21.31 -16.49
C GLU A 403 -19.57 20.93 -15.36
N LEU A 404 -19.44 19.73 -14.79
CA LEU A 404 -20.28 19.30 -13.67
C LEU A 404 -19.89 20.03 -12.37
N ASP A 405 -20.84 20.11 -11.45
CA ASP A 405 -20.62 20.69 -10.11
C ASP A 405 -19.84 19.69 -9.22
N PRO A 406 -18.75 20.10 -8.60
CA PRO A 406 -18.09 21.43 -8.61
C PRO A 406 -17.29 21.70 -9.90
N ALA A 407 -17.75 22.69 -10.67
CA ALA A 407 -17.19 22.98 -11.98
C ALA A 407 -15.70 23.36 -11.91
N GLY A 408 -14.94 22.84 -12.84
CA GLY A 408 -13.51 23.14 -13.03
C GLY A 408 -12.57 22.30 -12.18
N LEU A 409 -13.05 21.37 -11.32
CA LEU A 409 -12.17 20.56 -10.45
C LEU A 409 -11.86 19.18 -11.02
N ALA A 410 -12.67 18.65 -11.94
CA ALA A 410 -12.47 17.34 -12.52
C ALA A 410 -11.15 17.25 -13.32
N ARG A 411 -10.89 18.24 -14.19
CA ARG A 411 -9.66 18.27 -14.99
C ARG A 411 -8.39 18.35 -14.15
N PRO A 412 -8.22 19.28 -13.20
CA PRO A 412 -7.03 19.32 -12.32
C PRO A 412 -6.81 18.04 -11.51
N ALA A 413 -7.88 17.41 -11.01
CA ALA A 413 -7.76 16.14 -10.32
C ALA A 413 -7.23 15.03 -11.27
N LEU A 414 -7.67 15.03 -12.53
CA LEU A 414 -7.16 14.09 -13.54
C LEU A 414 -5.73 14.45 -13.98
N GLU A 415 -5.38 15.73 -14.05
CA GLU A 415 -4.02 16.21 -14.32
C GLU A 415 -3.05 15.69 -13.24
N LEU A 416 -3.40 15.83 -11.95
CA LEU A 416 -2.61 15.27 -10.84
C LEU A 416 -2.51 13.74 -10.96
N ALA A 417 -3.64 13.06 -11.14
CA ALA A 417 -3.67 11.61 -11.31
C ALA A 417 -2.82 11.14 -12.49
N SER A 418 -2.65 11.97 -13.52
CA SER A 418 -1.86 11.62 -14.70
C SER A 418 -0.37 11.45 -14.44
N LEU A 419 0.15 11.95 -13.31
CA LEU A 419 1.55 11.85 -12.91
C LEU A 419 1.81 10.67 -11.96
N LEU A 420 0.76 9.99 -11.52
CA LEU A 420 0.80 8.96 -10.50
C LEU A 420 0.52 7.57 -11.08
N ASP A 421 0.56 6.52 -10.22
CA ASP A 421 0.41 5.14 -10.66
C ASP A 421 -0.99 4.87 -11.24
N PRO A 422 -1.11 4.46 -12.51
CA PRO A 422 -2.39 4.12 -13.11
C PRO A 422 -3.11 2.95 -12.40
N ALA A 423 -2.37 2.07 -11.73
CA ALA A 423 -2.91 0.91 -11.04
C ALA A 423 -3.58 1.24 -9.70
N GLY A 424 -3.23 2.38 -9.07
CA GLY A 424 -3.90 2.79 -7.84
C GLY A 424 -3.24 3.97 -7.15
N ILE A 425 -4.04 5.00 -6.91
CA ILE A 425 -3.64 6.21 -6.20
C ILE A 425 -4.46 6.28 -4.90
N PRO A 426 -3.83 6.47 -3.74
CA PRO A 426 -4.56 6.68 -2.49
C PRO A 426 -5.46 7.91 -2.56
N THR A 427 -6.71 7.79 -2.11
CA THR A 427 -7.66 8.92 -2.08
C THR A 427 -7.10 10.10 -1.28
N ALA A 428 -6.39 9.79 -0.18
CA ALA A 428 -5.79 10.79 0.68
C ALA A 428 -4.82 11.76 -0.05
N VAL A 429 -4.22 11.37 -1.18
CA VAL A 429 -3.35 12.24 -1.97
C VAL A 429 -4.10 13.45 -2.50
N PHE A 430 -5.35 13.26 -2.92
CA PHE A 430 -6.19 14.29 -3.51
C PHE A 430 -6.75 15.28 -2.48
N THR A 431 -6.85 14.87 -1.21
CA THR A 431 -7.41 15.70 -0.13
C THR A 431 -6.34 16.41 0.70
N THR A 432 -5.04 16.25 0.33
CA THR A 432 -3.96 16.92 1.03
C THR A 432 -4.00 18.44 0.86
N ARG A 433 -3.53 19.16 1.89
CA ARG A 433 -3.34 20.62 1.82
C ARG A 433 -2.40 21.05 0.68
N ALA A 434 -1.49 20.21 0.23
CA ALA A 434 -0.63 20.52 -0.90
C ALA A 434 -1.47 20.70 -2.18
N PHE A 435 -2.41 19.80 -2.43
CA PHE A 435 -3.22 19.85 -3.63
C PHE A 435 -4.37 20.86 -3.50
N THR A 436 -5.08 20.92 -2.35
CA THR A 436 -6.16 21.89 -2.14
C THR A 436 -5.65 23.33 -2.20
N ASN A 437 -4.48 23.64 -1.61
CA ASN A 437 -3.85 24.96 -1.71
C ASN A 437 -3.47 25.32 -3.15
N HIS A 438 -2.94 24.35 -3.92
CA HIS A 438 -2.65 24.53 -5.35
C HIS A 438 -3.92 24.93 -6.12
N LEU A 439 -5.03 24.24 -5.87
CA LEU A 439 -6.32 24.54 -6.51
C LEU A 439 -6.90 25.87 -6.03
N THR A 440 -6.83 26.18 -4.75
CA THR A 440 -7.25 27.46 -4.16
C THR A 440 -6.50 28.62 -4.83
N ALA A 441 -5.19 28.49 -5.01
CA ALA A 441 -4.39 29.50 -5.71
C ALA A 441 -4.76 29.60 -7.21
N ARG A 442 -4.99 28.48 -7.88
CA ARG A 442 -5.34 28.43 -9.31
C ARG A 442 -6.71 29.05 -9.59
N PHE A 443 -7.70 28.82 -8.73
CA PHE A 443 -9.08 29.28 -8.93
C PHE A 443 -9.42 30.56 -8.18
N ASN A 444 -8.53 31.05 -7.33
CA ASN A 444 -8.74 32.19 -6.45
C ASN A 444 -10.04 32.08 -5.63
N ARG A 445 -10.36 30.84 -5.21
CA ARG A 445 -11.47 30.50 -4.31
C ARG A 445 -11.01 29.39 -3.38
N ASP A 446 -11.59 29.31 -2.19
CA ASP A 446 -11.29 28.21 -1.26
C ASP A 446 -11.76 26.88 -1.84
N VAL A 447 -10.86 25.88 -1.84
CA VAL A 447 -11.14 24.53 -2.35
C VAL A 447 -10.82 23.52 -1.25
N THR A 448 -11.84 22.79 -0.82
CA THR A 448 -11.75 21.79 0.23
C THR A 448 -11.38 20.41 -0.33
N GLY A 449 -11.00 19.47 0.54
CA GLY A 449 -10.80 18.07 0.15
C GLY A 449 -12.07 17.43 -0.40
N ASP A 450 -13.24 17.77 0.15
CA ASP A 450 -14.53 17.25 -0.29
C ASP A 450 -14.87 17.73 -1.71
N ASP A 451 -14.61 19.00 -2.03
CA ASP A 451 -14.76 19.51 -3.41
C ASP A 451 -13.92 18.71 -4.41
N VAL A 452 -12.71 18.30 -4.02
CA VAL A 452 -11.84 17.48 -4.89
C VAL A 452 -12.39 16.06 -5.04
N LEU A 453 -12.94 15.47 -3.98
CA LEU A 453 -13.59 14.15 -4.07
C LEU A 453 -14.81 14.19 -4.98
N ASP A 454 -15.62 15.26 -4.93
CA ASP A 454 -16.73 15.47 -5.86
C ASP A 454 -16.23 15.64 -7.30
N GLY A 455 -15.09 16.32 -7.51
CA GLY A 455 -14.42 16.38 -8.81
C GLY A 455 -14.00 15.00 -9.34
N LEU A 456 -13.49 14.11 -8.47
CA LEU A 456 -13.20 12.72 -8.82
C LEU A 456 -14.48 11.95 -9.18
N GLU A 457 -15.57 12.20 -8.46
CA GLU A 457 -16.86 11.59 -8.77
C GLU A 457 -17.39 12.04 -10.14
N CYS A 458 -17.17 13.31 -10.54
CA CYS A 458 -17.46 13.80 -11.87
C CYS A 458 -16.69 13.03 -12.94
N LEU A 459 -15.39 12.74 -12.73
CA LEU A 459 -14.58 11.91 -13.63
C LEU A 459 -15.09 10.46 -13.71
N ARG A 460 -15.50 9.88 -12.59
CA ARG A 460 -16.07 8.53 -12.52
C ARG A 460 -17.36 8.44 -13.34
N ARG A 461 -18.22 9.45 -13.26
CA ARG A 461 -19.49 9.51 -14.04
C ARG A 461 -19.24 9.41 -15.54
N PHE A 462 -18.13 9.92 -16.04
CA PHE A 462 -17.72 9.80 -17.45
C PHE A 462 -16.79 8.60 -17.72
N SER A 463 -16.66 7.68 -16.78
CA SER A 463 -15.80 6.49 -16.90
C SER A 463 -14.33 6.80 -17.23
N LEU A 464 -13.83 7.99 -16.88
CA LEU A 464 -12.44 8.40 -17.07
C LEU A 464 -11.54 7.81 -16.00
N ILE A 465 -12.09 7.58 -14.82
CA ILE A 465 -11.44 6.90 -13.70
C ILE A 465 -12.36 5.82 -13.12
N THR A 466 -11.76 4.90 -12.38
CA THR A 466 -12.49 3.94 -11.55
C THR A 466 -12.21 4.28 -10.09
N LEU A 467 -13.25 4.31 -9.26
CA LEU A 467 -13.15 4.52 -7.81
C LEU A 467 -13.48 3.22 -7.08
N HIS A 468 -12.60 2.83 -6.15
CA HIS A 468 -12.74 1.67 -5.27
C HIS A 468 -12.69 2.12 -3.80
N PRO A 469 -13.81 2.60 -3.22
CA PRO A 469 -13.83 3.10 -1.85
C PRO A 469 -13.41 2.05 -0.81
N GLU A 470 -13.63 0.78 -1.13
CA GLU A 470 -13.22 -0.39 -0.32
C GLU A 470 -11.71 -0.63 -0.30
N GLN A 471 -10.96 0.00 -1.21
CA GLN A 471 -9.50 -0.09 -1.31
C GLN A 471 -8.88 1.31 -1.20
N PRO A 472 -8.90 1.97 -0.04
CA PRO A 472 -8.55 3.39 0.09
C PRO A 472 -7.13 3.72 -0.37
N HIS A 473 -6.21 2.75 -0.32
CA HIS A 473 -4.82 2.91 -0.74
C HIS A 473 -4.61 2.76 -2.26
N HIS A 474 -5.58 2.18 -2.97
CA HIS A 474 -5.60 2.02 -4.42
C HIS A 474 -6.94 2.48 -5.02
N ALA A 475 -7.58 3.45 -4.36
CA ALA A 475 -8.94 3.84 -4.63
C ALA A 475 -9.16 4.45 -6.02
N VAL A 476 -8.22 5.27 -6.49
CA VAL A 476 -8.35 5.97 -7.77
C VAL A 476 -7.49 5.27 -8.81
N ARG A 477 -8.11 4.72 -9.85
CA ARG A 477 -7.40 4.10 -10.98
C ARG A 477 -7.71 4.83 -12.28
N VAL A 478 -6.68 5.06 -13.06
CA VAL A 478 -6.78 5.79 -14.32
C VAL A 478 -6.07 5.00 -15.42
N HIS A 479 -6.74 4.79 -16.54
CA HIS A 479 -6.10 4.09 -17.65
C HIS A 479 -4.86 4.84 -18.16
N ALA A 480 -3.72 4.15 -18.34
CA ALA A 480 -2.43 4.77 -18.66
C ALA A 480 -2.46 5.67 -19.91
N LEU A 481 -3.22 5.29 -20.94
CA LEU A 481 -3.40 6.12 -22.14
C LEU A 481 -4.23 7.38 -21.87
N VAL A 482 -5.21 7.34 -20.93
CA VAL A 482 -5.96 8.54 -20.49
C VAL A 482 -5.00 9.48 -19.78
N GLN A 483 -4.19 8.97 -18.85
CA GLN A 483 -3.15 9.76 -18.21
C GLN A 483 -2.21 10.42 -19.21
N ARG A 484 -1.76 9.66 -20.23
CA ARG A 484 -0.88 10.20 -21.26
C ARG A 484 -1.57 11.28 -22.10
N ALA A 485 -2.81 11.07 -22.54
CA ALA A 485 -3.57 12.07 -23.29
C ALA A 485 -3.77 13.38 -22.51
N VAL A 486 -3.87 13.30 -21.17
CA VAL A 486 -3.96 14.47 -20.30
C VAL A 486 -2.61 15.16 -20.12
N ARG A 487 -1.51 14.40 -20.01
CA ARG A 487 -0.15 14.94 -19.81
C ARG A 487 0.44 15.59 -21.05
N ASP A 488 0.27 14.97 -22.23
CA ASP A 488 0.92 15.39 -23.47
C ASP A 488 0.67 16.87 -23.85
N PRO A 489 -0.50 17.47 -23.59
CA PRO A 489 -0.74 18.89 -23.83
C PRO A 489 -0.23 19.85 -22.74
N LEU A 490 0.19 19.34 -21.56
CA LEU A 490 0.65 20.20 -20.47
C LEU A 490 1.93 20.96 -20.88
N THR A 491 1.98 22.22 -20.50
CA THR A 491 3.22 23.01 -20.65
C THR A 491 4.26 22.56 -19.63
N THR A 492 5.55 22.71 -19.96
CA THR A 492 6.65 22.32 -19.06
C THR A 492 6.55 23.03 -17.70
N GLY A 493 6.08 24.29 -17.67
CA GLY A 493 5.90 25.04 -16.43
C GLY A 493 4.79 24.45 -15.56
N HIS A 494 3.64 24.15 -16.16
CA HIS A 494 2.50 23.53 -15.44
C HIS A 494 2.83 22.10 -14.98
N LEU A 495 3.50 21.31 -15.82
CA LEU A 495 3.98 19.97 -15.44
C LEU A 495 4.94 20.04 -14.25
N ALA A 496 5.86 21.02 -14.24
CA ALA A 496 6.81 21.19 -13.14
C ALA A 496 6.12 21.55 -11.81
N GLU A 497 5.14 22.43 -11.85
CA GLU A 497 4.35 22.82 -10.70
C GLU A 497 3.52 21.64 -10.16
N LEU A 498 2.80 20.97 -11.04
CA LEU A 498 1.95 19.83 -10.71
C LEU A 498 2.78 18.64 -10.18
N ALA A 499 3.97 18.39 -10.73
CA ALA A 499 4.87 17.35 -10.25
C ALA A 499 5.33 17.60 -8.81
N ARG A 500 5.63 18.85 -8.46
CA ARG A 500 5.99 19.22 -7.09
C ARG A 500 4.79 19.11 -6.15
N THR A 501 3.62 19.58 -6.58
CA THR A 501 2.38 19.41 -5.81
C THR A 501 2.08 17.93 -5.55
N ALA A 502 2.24 17.07 -6.55
CA ALA A 502 2.08 15.61 -6.39
C ALA A 502 3.11 15.03 -5.40
N ALA A 503 4.36 15.47 -5.49
CA ALA A 503 5.42 15.05 -4.58
C ALA A 503 5.16 15.50 -3.13
N ASP A 504 4.74 16.74 -2.92
CA ASP A 504 4.35 17.27 -1.62
C ASP A 504 3.16 16.51 -1.05
N ALA A 505 2.14 16.23 -1.88
CA ALA A 505 0.97 15.46 -1.48
C ALA A 505 1.35 14.04 -1.03
N LEU A 506 2.23 13.37 -1.75
CA LEU A 506 2.71 12.04 -1.38
C LEU A 506 3.48 12.06 -0.06
N VAL A 507 4.32 13.06 0.19
CA VAL A 507 5.04 13.23 1.48
C VAL A 507 4.06 13.44 2.63
N LEU A 508 3.01 14.24 2.43
CA LEU A 508 2.02 14.51 3.48
C LEU A 508 1.16 13.29 3.85
N VAL A 509 0.91 12.40 2.89
CA VAL A 509 0.20 11.13 3.14
C VAL A 509 1.12 10.07 3.76
N TRP A 510 2.43 10.22 3.62
CA TRP A 510 3.39 9.21 4.07
C TRP A 510 3.56 9.26 5.60
N PRO A 511 3.15 8.22 6.33
CA PRO A 511 3.31 8.21 7.79
C PRO A 511 4.79 8.12 8.17
N GLU A 512 5.16 8.71 9.29
CA GLU A 512 6.56 8.66 9.77
C GLU A 512 7.00 7.23 10.06
N ILE A 513 6.12 6.42 10.67
CA ILE A 513 6.30 4.99 10.92
C ILE A 513 5.33 4.23 10.01
N GLU A 514 5.86 3.38 9.13
CA GLU A 514 5.08 2.59 8.18
C GLU A 514 4.47 1.35 8.85
N THR A 515 3.32 1.53 9.48
CA THR A 515 2.56 0.43 10.11
C THR A 515 1.66 -0.31 9.11
N ASN A 516 1.28 0.36 8.01
CA ASN A 516 0.46 -0.21 6.93
C ASN A 516 1.33 -0.45 5.69
N GLN A 517 1.63 -1.72 5.41
CA GLN A 517 2.49 -2.09 4.28
C GLN A 517 1.83 -1.84 2.92
N GLU A 518 0.51 -1.99 2.82
CA GLU A 518 -0.23 -1.75 1.57
C GLU A 518 -0.16 -0.28 1.17
N LEU A 519 -0.40 0.63 2.13
CA LEU A 519 -0.23 2.07 1.91
C LEU A 519 1.21 2.42 1.52
N ALA A 520 2.20 1.88 2.24
CA ALA A 520 3.61 2.13 1.94
C ALA A 520 3.98 1.66 0.52
N GLN A 521 3.51 0.49 0.10
CA GLN A 521 3.71 -0.02 -1.25
C GLN A 521 3.04 0.86 -2.31
N ALA A 522 1.80 1.29 -2.08
CA ALA A 522 1.09 2.19 -2.98
C ALA A 522 1.85 3.53 -3.13
N LEU A 523 2.34 4.11 -2.03
CA LEU A 523 3.11 5.35 -2.06
C LEU A 523 4.44 5.17 -2.81
N ARG A 524 5.18 4.07 -2.59
CA ARG A 524 6.40 3.75 -3.34
C ARG A 524 6.15 3.65 -4.84
N SER A 525 5.07 2.98 -5.26
CA SER A 525 4.69 2.84 -6.68
C SER A 525 4.35 4.20 -7.29
N ASN A 526 3.58 5.02 -6.59
CA ASN A 526 3.21 6.36 -7.04
C ASN A 526 4.44 7.28 -7.19
N VAL A 527 5.40 7.26 -6.24
CA VAL A 527 6.65 8.02 -6.37
C VAL A 527 7.51 7.52 -7.52
N THR A 528 7.61 6.21 -7.70
CA THR A 528 8.37 5.61 -8.82
C THR A 528 7.79 6.06 -10.16
N THR A 529 6.48 6.09 -10.28
CA THR A 529 5.78 6.60 -11.47
C THR A 529 6.04 8.08 -11.67
N LEU A 530 5.89 8.90 -10.63
CA LEU A 530 6.17 10.34 -10.68
C LEU A 530 7.61 10.63 -11.11
N GLN A 531 8.60 9.93 -10.53
CA GLN A 531 10.00 10.03 -10.95
C GLN A 531 10.15 9.69 -12.42
N SER A 532 9.54 8.60 -12.86
CA SER A 532 9.64 8.17 -14.25
C SER A 532 9.09 9.21 -15.26
N ILE A 533 8.17 10.07 -14.84
CA ILE A 533 7.49 11.06 -15.67
C ILE A 533 8.14 12.44 -15.56
N ALA A 534 8.54 12.85 -14.37
CA ALA A 534 8.84 14.25 -14.05
C ALA A 534 10.11 14.41 -13.18
N GLU A 535 11.07 13.47 -13.27
CA GLU A 535 12.28 13.43 -12.43
C GLU A 535 13.03 14.76 -12.41
N GLU A 536 13.19 15.42 -13.57
CA GLU A 536 13.92 16.68 -13.66
C GLU A 536 13.29 17.80 -12.82
N HIS A 537 11.97 17.77 -12.62
CA HIS A 537 11.24 18.79 -11.86
C HIS A 537 11.32 18.57 -10.34
N LEU A 538 11.81 17.40 -9.91
CA LEU A 538 12.06 17.07 -8.51
C LEU A 538 13.47 17.46 -8.03
N TRP A 539 14.30 18.10 -8.93
CA TRP A 539 15.69 18.49 -8.66
C TRP A 539 15.93 19.98 -8.93
N ARG A 540 15.24 20.91 -8.27
CA ARG A 540 15.46 22.36 -8.55
C ARG A 540 16.55 22.98 -7.69
N ALA A 541 16.34 23.06 -6.38
CA ALA A 541 17.28 23.65 -5.42
C ALA A 541 17.85 22.60 -4.47
N GLY A 542 17.87 21.36 -4.91
CA GLY A 542 18.13 20.13 -4.15
C GLY A 542 17.17 19.05 -4.60
N GLY A 543 17.31 17.84 -4.06
CA GLY A 543 16.38 16.74 -4.25
C GLY A 543 15.09 16.95 -3.46
N HIS A 544 13.93 16.74 -4.09
CA HIS A 544 12.67 16.81 -3.37
C HIS A 544 12.61 15.72 -2.25
N PRO A 545 12.09 16.01 -1.04
CA PRO A 545 12.06 15.07 0.09
C PRO A 545 11.43 13.71 -0.24
N VAL A 546 10.49 13.65 -1.18
CA VAL A 546 9.84 12.41 -1.62
C VAL A 546 10.84 11.37 -2.15
N LEU A 547 11.93 11.81 -2.80
CA LEU A 547 12.98 10.95 -3.37
C LEU A 547 13.72 10.19 -2.26
N PHE A 548 14.09 10.91 -1.22
CA PHE A 548 14.76 10.35 -0.03
C PHE A 548 13.81 9.49 0.80
N ARG A 549 12.52 9.87 0.84
CA ARG A 549 11.49 9.10 1.52
C ARG A 549 11.28 7.73 0.87
N LEU A 550 11.24 7.67 -0.47
CA LEU A 550 11.19 6.41 -1.22
C LEU A 550 12.39 5.51 -0.88
N ALA A 551 13.60 6.07 -0.95
CA ALA A 551 14.81 5.32 -0.68
C ALA A 551 14.85 4.77 0.75
N ARG A 552 14.41 5.56 1.73
CA ARG A 552 14.29 5.17 3.14
C ARG A 552 13.25 4.07 3.31
N SER A 553 12.06 4.25 2.76
CA SER A 553 10.95 3.29 2.86
C SER A 553 11.31 1.91 2.32
N LEU A 554 12.07 1.84 1.21
CA LEU A 554 12.56 0.58 0.68
C LEU A 554 13.53 -0.12 1.65
N GLY A 555 14.42 0.65 2.28
CA GLY A 555 15.34 0.13 3.30
C GLY A 555 14.60 -0.37 4.54
N ASP A 556 13.69 0.43 5.08
CA ASP A 556 12.89 0.10 6.28
C ASP A 556 11.98 -1.14 6.04
N ALA A 557 11.57 -1.38 4.78
CA ALA A 557 10.85 -2.59 4.36
C ALA A 557 11.73 -3.82 4.11
N GLY A 558 13.06 -3.70 4.28
CA GLY A 558 14.00 -4.80 4.01
C GLY A 558 14.26 -5.10 2.53
N LEU A 559 13.79 -4.24 1.61
CA LEU A 559 13.99 -4.37 0.16
C LEU A 559 15.35 -3.78 -0.23
N LEU A 560 16.43 -4.35 0.32
CA LEU A 560 17.78 -3.79 0.29
C LEU A 560 18.29 -3.56 -1.14
N ASP A 561 18.14 -4.53 -2.05
CA ASP A 561 18.59 -4.39 -3.44
C ASP A 561 17.91 -3.22 -4.14
N SER A 562 16.61 -3.07 -3.94
CA SER A 562 15.83 -1.97 -4.51
C SER A 562 16.25 -0.62 -3.90
N ALA A 563 16.47 -0.58 -2.58
CA ALA A 563 16.94 0.60 -1.87
C ALA A 563 18.32 1.03 -2.38
N VAL A 564 19.25 0.09 -2.56
CA VAL A 564 20.59 0.34 -3.11
C VAL A 564 20.49 0.86 -4.54
N ALA A 565 19.70 0.22 -5.40
CA ALA A 565 19.52 0.65 -6.80
C ALA A 565 18.95 2.07 -6.90
N VAL A 566 17.94 2.39 -6.07
CA VAL A 566 17.37 3.75 -6.01
C VAL A 566 18.41 4.76 -5.54
N ASN A 567 19.15 4.47 -4.45
CA ASN A 567 20.16 5.38 -3.94
C ASN A 567 21.32 5.59 -4.94
N HIS A 568 21.77 4.56 -5.68
CA HIS A 568 22.78 4.74 -6.74
C HIS A 568 22.28 5.67 -7.84
N ARG A 569 21.04 5.52 -8.29
CA ARG A 569 20.44 6.45 -9.28
C ARG A 569 20.36 7.87 -8.73
N LEU A 570 19.90 8.03 -7.48
CA LEU A 570 19.86 9.34 -6.82
C LEU A 570 21.25 9.94 -6.68
N LEU A 571 22.28 9.13 -6.34
CA LEU A 571 23.66 9.60 -6.25
C LEU A 571 24.19 10.13 -7.57
N ALA A 572 23.95 9.39 -8.66
CA ALA A 572 24.34 9.82 -10.00
C ALA A 572 23.69 11.18 -10.38
N GLN A 573 22.39 11.32 -10.09
CA GLN A 573 21.64 12.54 -10.35
C GLN A 573 22.11 13.71 -9.47
N ALA A 574 22.28 13.49 -8.17
CA ALA A 574 22.74 14.51 -7.24
C ALA A 574 24.17 14.98 -7.57
N SER A 575 25.07 14.02 -7.82
CA SER A 575 26.47 14.35 -8.18
C SER A 575 26.57 15.16 -9.46
N ALA A 576 25.76 14.81 -10.48
CA ALA A 576 25.76 15.53 -11.77
C ALA A 576 25.13 16.93 -11.68
N ARG A 577 24.11 17.12 -10.84
CA ARG A 577 23.32 18.38 -10.79
C ARG A 577 23.77 19.33 -9.70
N LEU A 578 24.19 18.79 -8.56
CA LEU A 578 24.48 19.55 -7.33
C LEU A 578 25.95 19.52 -6.95
N GLY A 579 26.70 18.54 -7.46
CA GLY A 579 28.08 18.30 -7.12
C GLY A 579 28.30 17.31 -5.96
N PRO A 580 29.56 16.85 -5.76
CA PRO A 580 29.89 15.81 -4.78
C PRO A 580 29.76 16.26 -3.33
N ASP A 581 29.99 17.54 -3.05
CA ASP A 581 30.00 18.11 -1.69
C ASP A 581 28.64 18.69 -1.26
N HIS A 582 27.60 18.60 -2.11
CA HIS A 582 26.26 19.09 -1.75
C HIS A 582 25.65 18.21 -0.64
N ALA A 583 24.88 18.82 0.27
CA ALA A 583 24.26 18.14 1.41
C ALA A 583 23.45 16.90 1.01
N ASP A 584 22.68 16.97 -0.07
CA ASP A 584 21.90 15.85 -0.58
C ASP A 584 22.78 14.70 -1.09
N THR A 585 23.88 15.04 -1.82
CA THR A 585 24.85 14.04 -2.31
C THR A 585 25.49 13.31 -1.13
N LEU A 586 25.90 14.04 -0.12
CA LEU A 586 26.49 13.48 1.12
C LEU A 586 25.46 12.62 1.89
N THR A 587 24.17 13.05 1.90
CA THR A 587 23.08 12.27 2.52
C THR A 587 22.83 10.97 1.80
N ILE A 588 22.88 10.94 0.47
CA ILE A 588 22.71 9.71 -0.31
C ILE A 588 23.88 8.74 -0.07
N ARG A 589 25.11 9.26 -0.03
CA ARG A 589 26.30 8.45 0.30
C ARG A 589 26.21 7.86 1.71
N TYR A 590 25.71 8.65 2.66
CA TYR A 590 25.41 8.16 4.02
C TYR A 590 24.42 6.99 4.00
N ASN A 591 23.33 7.10 3.23
CA ASN A 591 22.34 6.04 3.11
C ASN A 591 22.91 4.79 2.43
N LEU A 592 23.72 4.94 1.37
CA LEU A 592 24.40 3.82 0.70
C LEU A 592 25.35 3.08 1.63
N ALA A 593 26.13 3.82 2.42
CA ALA A 593 27.02 3.22 3.41
C ALA A 593 26.23 2.42 4.46
N ARG A 594 25.08 2.96 4.94
CA ARG A 594 24.18 2.26 5.85
C ARG A 594 23.62 0.97 5.24
N LEU A 595 23.06 1.06 4.02
CA LEU A 595 22.47 -0.08 3.31
C LEU A 595 23.51 -1.17 3.04
N ARG A 596 24.76 -0.80 2.76
CA ARG A 596 25.86 -1.76 2.58
C ARG A 596 26.09 -2.59 3.84
N GLY A 597 26.10 -1.95 4.98
CA GLY A 597 26.22 -2.64 6.27
C GLY A 597 25.01 -3.53 6.59
N GLU A 598 23.79 -3.04 6.32
CA GLU A 598 22.56 -3.80 6.50
C GLU A 598 22.46 -5.00 5.54
N ALA A 599 23.11 -4.93 4.39
CA ALA A 599 23.27 -6.05 3.44
C ALA A 599 24.34 -7.08 3.86
N GLY A 600 24.99 -6.91 5.02
CA GLY A 600 25.93 -7.86 5.59
C GLY A 600 27.41 -7.56 5.32
N ASP A 601 27.76 -6.33 4.88
CA ASP A 601 29.15 -5.88 4.74
C ASP A 601 29.46 -4.72 5.71
N PRO A 602 29.57 -4.99 7.03
CA PRO A 602 29.84 -3.95 8.03
C PRO A 602 31.23 -3.32 7.85
N ALA A 603 32.24 -4.07 7.42
CA ALA A 603 33.61 -3.55 7.17
C ALA A 603 33.60 -2.56 5.99
N GLY A 604 32.88 -2.90 4.89
CA GLY A 604 32.72 -2.02 3.76
C GLY A 604 31.87 -0.79 4.08
N ALA A 605 30.88 -0.92 4.97
CA ALA A 605 30.12 0.21 5.47
C ALA A 605 31.00 1.16 6.30
N ALA A 606 31.83 0.62 7.21
CA ALA A 606 32.78 1.41 8.00
C ALA A 606 33.77 2.16 7.11
N ALA A 607 34.31 1.50 6.07
CA ALA A 607 35.20 2.16 5.08
C ALA A 607 34.49 3.29 4.35
N ALA A 608 33.26 3.07 3.84
CA ALA A 608 32.46 4.09 3.17
C ALA A 608 32.13 5.29 4.08
N TYR A 609 31.81 5.03 5.37
CA TYR A 609 31.61 6.11 6.34
C TYR A 609 32.90 6.87 6.69
N ALA A 610 34.08 6.21 6.69
CA ALA A 610 35.36 6.88 6.88
C ALA A 610 35.71 7.84 5.74
N GLU A 611 35.50 7.41 4.48
CA GLU A 611 35.62 8.28 3.30
C GLU A 611 34.66 9.47 3.37
N LEU A 612 33.37 9.18 3.67
CA LEU A 612 32.36 10.22 3.79
C LEU A 612 32.69 11.22 4.91
N LEU A 613 33.26 10.76 6.04
CA LEU A 613 33.68 11.63 7.14
C LEU A 613 34.75 12.64 6.70
N ALA A 614 35.74 12.18 5.93
CA ALA A 614 36.79 13.06 5.41
C ALA A 614 36.20 14.17 4.53
N ASP A 615 35.22 13.84 3.66
CA ASP A 615 34.54 14.81 2.82
C ASP A 615 33.66 15.77 3.63
N GLN A 616 32.91 15.26 4.63
CA GLN A 616 32.08 16.12 5.48
C GLN A 616 32.88 17.05 6.40
N LEU A 617 34.01 16.60 6.91
CA LEU A 617 34.92 17.46 7.66
C LEU A 617 35.41 18.63 6.80
N ARG A 618 35.71 18.38 5.51
CA ARG A 618 36.13 19.42 4.56
C ARG A 618 34.96 20.34 4.17
N ALA A 619 33.78 19.80 3.87
CA ALA A 619 32.66 20.56 3.32
C ALA A 619 31.81 21.25 4.40
N LEU A 620 31.60 20.63 5.55
CA LEU A 620 30.66 21.06 6.60
C LEU A 620 31.35 21.44 7.92
N GLY A 621 32.57 20.92 8.14
CA GLY A 621 33.30 21.09 9.40
C GLY A 621 32.94 20.05 10.48
N PRO A 622 33.74 20.02 11.60
CA PRO A 622 33.65 18.98 12.62
C PRO A 622 32.41 19.07 13.51
N GLU A 623 31.83 20.25 13.66
CA GLU A 623 30.70 20.51 14.56
C GLU A 623 29.33 20.36 13.86
N HIS A 624 29.33 20.18 12.55
CA HIS A 624 28.08 20.08 11.80
C HIS A 624 27.29 18.82 12.20
N PRO A 625 25.96 18.91 12.42
CA PRO A 625 25.14 17.76 12.85
C PRO A 625 25.29 16.51 11.97
N HIS A 626 25.42 16.67 10.66
CA HIS A 626 25.65 15.55 9.73
C HIS A 626 27.03 14.90 9.97
N THR A 627 28.08 15.67 10.21
CA THR A 627 29.41 15.15 10.52
C THR A 627 29.39 14.34 11.83
N LEU A 628 28.70 14.85 12.85
CA LEU A 628 28.51 14.13 14.11
C LEU A 628 27.69 12.84 13.91
N ALA A 629 26.73 12.82 12.99
CA ALA A 629 25.97 11.63 12.63
C ALA A 629 26.85 10.58 11.91
N VAL A 630 27.70 11.00 10.99
CA VAL A 630 28.65 10.11 10.30
C VAL A 630 29.65 9.51 11.29
N ARG A 631 30.20 10.27 12.22
CA ARG A 631 31.10 9.76 13.30
C ARG A 631 30.42 8.67 14.12
N ALA A 632 29.15 8.87 14.48
CA ALA A 632 28.39 7.87 15.26
C ALA A 632 28.16 6.57 14.47
N ASN A 633 27.82 6.68 13.17
CA ASN A 633 27.59 5.49 12.34
C ASN A 633 28.91 4.79 11.98
N LEU A 634 29.99 5.52 11.76
CA LEU A 634 31.32 4.93 11.60
C LEU A 634 31.69 4.08 12.83
N ALA A 635 31.49 4.62 14.03
CA ALA A 635 31.71 3.88 15.27
C ALA A 635 30.83 2.63 15.33
N ARG A 636 29.53 2.75 15.04
CA ARG A 636 28.62 1.60 14.97
C ARG A 636 29.12 0.51 14.04
N TRP A 637 29.43 0.85 12.79
CA TRP A 637 29.82 -0.15 11.80
C TRP A 637 31.21 -0.75 12.03
N ARG A 638 32.11 -0.02 12.74
CA ARG A 638 33.36 -0.62 13.26
C ARG A 638 33.06 -1.69 14.30
N GLY A 639 32.12 -1.40 15.22
CA GLY A 639 31.67 -2.39 16.20
C GLY A 639 31.07 -3.64 15.57
N GLU A 640 30.17 -3.44 14.59
CA GLU A 640 29.55 -4.54 13.81
C GLU A 640 30.60 -5.32 12.99
N ALA A 641 31.71 -4.70 12.59
CA ALA A 641 32.83 -5.32 11.91
C ALA A 641 33.80 -6.06 12.84
N GLY A 642 33.51 -6.12 14.16
CA GLY A 642 34.29 -6.88 15.15
C GLY A 642 35.21 -6.05 16.05
N ASP A 643 35.09 -4.72 16.08
CA ASP A 643 35.82 -3.83 16.97
C ASP A 643 34.87 -3.08 17.96
N PRO A 644 34.18 -3.78 18.88
CA PRO A 644 33.28 -3.16 19.83
C PRO A 644 33.98 -2.19 20.80
N ALA A 645 35.25 -2.45 21.20
CA ALA A 645 36.02 -1.59 22.07
C ALA A 645 36.38 -0.27 21.36
N GLY A 646 36.81 -0.31 20.11
CA GLY A 646 37.05 0.88 19.31
C GLY A 646 35.77 1.68 19.04
N ALA A 647 34.63 0.99 18.83
CA ALA A 647 33.33 1.64 18.71
C ALA A 647 32.92 2.39 19.99
N ALA A 648 33.09 1.77 21.16
CA ALA A 648 32.79 2.40 22.44
C ALA A 648 33.71 3.63 22.68
N THR A 649 35.01 3.50 22.36
CA THR A 649 35.98 4.61 22.48
C THR A 649 35.59 5.78 21.58
N ALA A 650 35.27 5.53 20.30
CA ALA A 650 34.89 6.57 19.36
C ALA A 650 33.58 7.29 19.75
N LEU A 651 32.63 6.57 20.36
CA LEU A 651 31.39 7.18 20.88
C LEU A 651 31.63 7.96 22.18
N ALA A 652 32.58 7.50 23.02
CA ALA A 652 32.98 8.24 24.23
C ALA A 652 33.65 9.58 23.85
N GLU A 653 34.45 9.61 22.76
CA GLU A 653 35.05 10.84 22.22
C GLU A 653 34.00 11.75 21.56
N LEU A 654 32.94 11.20 20.95
CA LEU A 654 31.89 11.97 20.31
C LEU A 654 30.91 12.60 21.30
N LEU A 655 30.67 11.98 22.47
CA LEU A 655 29.64 12.38 23.42
C LEU A 655 29.84 13.80 23.97
N PRO A 656 31.05 14.26 24.36
CA PRO A 656 31.28 15.63 24.76
C PRO A 656 30.93 16.67 23.70
N ASP A 657 31.23 16.39 22.42
CA ASP A 657 30.88 17.28 21.33
C ASP A 657 29.37 17.40 21.18
N ARG A 658 28.62 16.28 21.27
CA ARG A 658 27.17 16.30 21.22
C ARG A 658 26.52 16.98 22.40
N LEU A 659 27.06 16.78 23.60
CA LEU A 659 26.61 17.51 24.81
C LEU A 659 26.79 19.01 24.69
N ARG A 660 27.92 19.44 24.14
CA ARG A 660 28.26 20.86 23.94
C ARG A 660 27.41 21.50 22.85
N ILE A 661 27.22 20.81 21.72
CA ILE A 661 26.60 21.39 20.50
C ILE A 661 25.07 21.25 20.53
N LEU A 662 24.59 20.10 20.95
CA LEU A 662 23.16 19.76 20.88
C LEU A 662 22.47 19.84 22.26
N GLY A 663 23.23 19.73 23.34
CA GLY A 663 22.71 19.66 24.70
C GLY A 663 22.37 18.24 25.16
N PRO A 664 22.16 18.05 26.51
CA PRO A 664 21.94 16.74 27.10
C PRO A 664 20.61 16.07 26.70
N ASP A 665 19.58 16.87 26.46
CA ASP A 665 18.22 16.40 26.16
C ASP A 665 17.96 16.16 24.66
N HIS A 666 18.94 16.44 23.81
CA HIS A 666 18.77 16.26 22.38
C HIS A 666 18.74 14.78 22.00
N LEU A 667 17.83 14.39 21.10
CA LEU A 667 17.62 13.00 20.66
C LEU A 667 18.93 12.29 20.28
N TYR A 668 19.81 12.94 19.51
CA TYR A 668 21.08 12.34 19.08
C TYR A 668 22.10 12.24 20.23
N THR A 669 22.05 13.09 21.24
CA THR A 669 22.87 12.93 22.44
C THR A 669 22.44 11.71 23.24
N LEU A 670 21.14 11.56 23.47
CA LEU A 670 20.55 10.41 24.14
C LEU A 670 20.83 9.10 23.33
N ALA A 671 20.75 9.14 22.01
CA ALA A 671 21.10 8.00 21.15
C ALA A 671 22.60 7.64 21.25
N THR A 672 23.50 8.63 21.40
CA THR A 672 24.94 8.35 21.59
C THR A 672 25.21 7.68 22.94
N ARG A 673 24.56 8.14 24.02
CA ARG A 673 24.65 7.50 25.32
C ARG A 673 24.16 6.05 25.28
N HIS A 674 23.06 5.80 24.59
CA HIS A 674 22.55 4.44 24.35
C HIS A 674 23.55 3.57 23.59
N SER A 675 24.09 4.07 22.46
CA SER A 675 25.04 3.31 21.62
C SER A 675 26.35 3.07 22.36
N LEU A 676 26.84 4.03 23.13
CA LEU A 676 28.03 3.88 23.96
C LEU A 676 27.85 2.76 25.00
N ALA A 677 26.73 2.76 25.72
CA ALA A 677 26.41 1.71 26.68
C ALA A 677 26.31 0.34 25.99
N TYR A 678 25.66 0.28 24.83
CA TYR A 678 25.52 -0.94 24.02
C TYR A 678 26.90 -1.53 23.67
N TRP A 679 27.81 -0.71 23.09
CA TRP A 679 29.12 -1.18 22.65
C TRP A 679 30.07 -1.50 23.81
N ARG A 680 29.87 -0.87 24.99
CA ARG A 680 30.57 -1.31 26.22
C ARG A 680 30.18 -2.72 26.63
N GLY A 681 28.89 -3.04 26.55
CA GLY A 681 28.38 -4.40 26.79
C GLY A 681 28.97 -5.42 25.83
N GLU A 682 28.97 -5.12 24.51
CA GLU A 682 29.57 -5.97 23.46
C GLU A 682 31.12 -6.11 23.66
N ALA A 683 31.78 -5.09 24.24
CA ALA A 683 33.20 -5.15 24.58
C ALA A 683 33.50 -5.94 25.86
N GLY A 684 32.47 -6.57 26.50
CA GLY A 684 32.65 -7.45 27.65
C GLY A 684 32.29 -6.84 29.00
N ASP A 685 31.65 -5.67 29.04
CA ASP A 685 31.16 -5.06 30.29
C ASP A 685 29.62 -4.96 30.31
N PRO A 686 28.90 -6.10 30.42
CA PRO A 686 27.43 -6.10 30.44
C PRO A 686 26.83 -5.42 31.66
N ALA A 687 27.50 -5.49 32.82
CA ALA A 687 27.07 -4.86 34.07
C ALA A 687 27.17 -3.32 33.99
N GLY A 688 28.28 -2.80 33.47
CA GLY A 688 28.47 -1.38 33.22
C GLY A 688 27.50 -0.85 32.14
N ALA A 689 27.23 -1.62 31.12
CA ALA A 689 26.24 -1.30 30.10
C ALA A 689 24.82 -1.21 30.68
N ALA A 690 24.41 -2.18 31.51
CA ALA A 690 23.12 -2.17 32.17
C ALA A 690 22.98 -0.95 33.13
N THR A 691 24.03 -0.61 33.87
CA THR A 691 24.06 0.56 34.76
C THR A 691 23.90 1.87 33.97
N ALA A 692 24.68 2.06 32.90
CA ALA A 692 24.60 3.25 32.04
C ALA A 692 23.21 3.41 31.35
N LEU A 693 22.57 2.30 30.97
CA LEU A 693 21.22 2.33 30.40
C LEU A 693 20.14 2.61 31.46
N ALA A 694 20.33 2.12 32.70
CA ALA A 694 19.44 2.43 33.81
C ALA A 694 19.49 3.92 34.18
N GLU A 695 20.69 4.56 34.10
CA GLU A 695 20.85 6.01 34.27
C GLU A 695 20.29 6.83 33.11
N LEU A 696 20.30 6.30 31.87
CA LEU A 696 19.77 6.95 30.70
C LEU A 696 18.23 6.92 30.63
N LEU A 697 17.61 5.86 31.11
CA LEU A 697 16.17 5.62 30.96
C LEU A 697 15.27 6.73 31.54
N PRO A 698 15.54 7.31 32.74
CA PRO A 698 14.77 8.45 33.24
C PRO A 698 14.80 9.67 32.31
N ASP A 699 15.95 9.98 31.72
CA ASP A 699 16.08 11.07 30.76
C ASP A 699 15.25 10.80 29.50
N GLN A 700 15.28 9.57 28.95
CA GLN A 700 14.48 9.15 27.82
C GLN A 700 12.98 9.26 28.12
N LEU A 701 12.54 8.81 29.28
CA LEU A 701 11.15 8.92 29.70
C LEU A 701 10.67 10.36 29.84
N ARG A 702 11.55 11.24 30.40
CA ARG A 702 11.26 12.66 30.58
C ARG A 702 11.17 13.42 29.26
N VAL A 703 12.10 13.15 28.34
CA VAL A 703 12.25 13.93 27.09
C VAL A 703 11.34 13.41 25.98
N LEU A 704 11.28 12.07 25.79
CA LEU A 704 10.61 11.44 24.66
C LEU A 704 9.29 10.77 25.06
N GLY A 705 9.11 10.46 26.33
CA GLY A 705 7.95 9.70 26.83
C GLY A 705 8.12 8.18 26.72
N PRO A 706 7.21 7.42 27.35
CA PRO A 706 7.32 5.96 27.48
C PRO A 706 7.09 5.20 26.16
N GLU A 707 6.35 5.78 25.24
CA GLU A 707 5.95 5.13 23.99
C GLU A 707 6.90 5.42 22.81
N HIS A 708 7.86 6.31 22.99
CA HIS A 708 8.76 6.68 21.92
C HIS A 708 9.67 5.51 21.52
N PRO A 709 9.90 5.24 20.20
CA PRO A 709 10.71 4.10 19.74
C PRO A 709 12.10 4.01 20.38
N HIS A 710 12.77 5.13 20.60
CA HIS A 710 14.08 5.15 21.29
C HIS A 710 13.98 4.77 22.75
N THR A 711 12.94 5.17 23.47
CA THR A 711 12.71 4.76 24.87
C THR A 711 12.47 3.24 24.94
N LEU A 712 11.65 2.71 24.02
CA LEU A 712 11.40 1.28 23.91
C LEU A 712 12.69 0.51 23.55
N ALA A 713 13.59 1.10 22.74
CA ALA A 713 14.89 0.50 22.40
C ALA A 713 15.82 0.47 23.63
N VAL A 714 15.90 1.56 24.41
CA VAL A 714 16.70 1.60 25.64
C VAL A 714 16.22 0.58 26.66
N ARG A 715 14.89 0.42 26.85
CA ARG A 715 14.32 -0.61 27.74
C ARG A 715 14.69 -2.02 27.26
N ALA A 716 14.66 -2.29 25.96
CA ALA A 716 15.05 -3.57 25.41
C ALA A 716 16.54 -3.86 25.60
N SER A 717 17.41 -2.86 25.38
CA SER A 717 18.86 -3.01 25.56
C SER A 717 19.21 -3.20 27.04
N LEU A 718 18.56 -2.45 27.96
CA LEU A 718 18.70 -2.63 29.38
C LEU A 718 18.32 -4.06 29.83
N ALA A 719 17.20 -4.58 29.32
CA ALA A 719 16.77 -5.95 29.60
C ALA A 719 17.80 -6.96 29.11
N ARG A 720 18.31 -6.80 27.87
CA ARG A 720 19.35 -7.67 27.30
C ARG A 720 20.59 -7.69 28.19
N TRP A 721 21.15 -6.53 28.54
CA TRP A 721 22.39 -6.45 29.29
C TRP A 721 22.25 -6.88 30.77
N ARG A 722 21.06 -6.78 31.35
CA ARG A 722 20.78 -7.43 32.65
C ARG A 722 20.82 -8.95 32.53
N GLY A 723 20.22 -9.51 31.45
CA GLY A 723 20.27 -10.93 31.19
C GLY A 723 21.70 -11.44 31.02
N GLU A 724 22.52 -10.75 30.20
CA GLU A 724 23.92 -11.07 29.96
C GLU A 724 24.78 -10.89 31.27
N ALA A 725 24.38 -9.97 32.13
CA ALA A 725 25.01 -9.79 33.46
C ALA A 725 24.59 -10.87 34.49
N GLY A 726 23.76 -11.85 34.11
CA GLY A 726 23.38 -12.98 34.95
C GLY A 726 21.97 -12.93 35.54
N ASP A 727 21.09 -12.06 35.08
CA ASP A 727 19.67 -11.99 35.44
C ASP A 727 18.73 -12.27 34.25
N PRO A 728 18.70 -13.50 33.71
CA PRO A 728 17.85 -13.86 32.59
C PRO A 728 16.34 -13.79 32.90
N ALA A 729 15.97 -14.05 34.17
CA ALA A 729 14.57 -13.97 34.60
C ALA A 729 14.08 -12.50 34.64
N GLY A 730 14.91 -11.56 35.13
CA GLY A 730 14.63 -10.14 35.09
C GLY A 730 14.58 -9.61 33.67
N ALA A 731 15.44 -10.09 32.76
CA ALA A 731 15.40 -9.76 31.36
C ALA A 731 14.07 -10.19 30.71
N ALA A 732 13.64 -11.43 30.94
CA ALA A 732 12.38 -11.95 30.44
C ALA A 732 11.17 -11.14 30.95
N ALA A 733 11.18 -10.74 32.24
CA ALA A 733 10.11 -9.92 32.83
C ALA A 733 10.00 -8.57 32.13
N VAL A 734 11.12 -7.86 31.90
CA VAL A 734 11.12 -6.56 31.21
C VAL A 734 10.64 -6.70 29.75
N PHE A 735 11.03 -7.76 29.03
CA PHE A 735 10.53 -7.99 27.68
C PHE A 735 9.05 -8.30 27.66
N ALA A 736 8.50 -9.00 28.68
CA ALA A 736 7.07 -9.24 28.83
C ALA A 736 6.28 -7.93 29.05
N GLU A 737 6.83 -7.01 29.88
CA GLU A 737 6.25 -5.67 30.07
C GLU A 737 6.35 -4.80 28.81
N LEU A 738 7.40 -4.94 28.02
CA LEU A 738 7.64 -4.15 26.80
C LEU A 738 6.72 -4.57 25.65
N LEU A 739 6.29 -5.83 25.64
CA LEU A 739 5.52 -6.42 24.54
C LEU A 739 4.19 -5.67 24.25
N PRO A 740 3.31 -5.39 25.25
CA PRO A 740 2.07 -4.64 25.01
C PRO A 740 2.31 -3.21 24.54
N ASP A 741 3.37 -2.54 25.04
CA ASP A 741 3.71 -1.19 24.59
C ASP A 741 4.12 -1.18 23.12
N ARG A 742 4.98 -2.13 22.70
CA ARG A 742 5.38 -2.26 21.30
C ARG A 742 4.23 -2.67 20.39
N LEU A 743 3.34 -3.54 20.87
CA LEU A 743 2.14 -3.94 20.11
C LEU A 743 1.25 -2.73 19.80
N ARG A 744 1.06 -1.85 20.79
CA ARG A 744 0.23 -0.64 20.66
C ARG A 744 0.86 0.40 19.72
N VAL A 745 2.17 0.55 19.76
CA VAL A 745 2.90 1.59 18.98
C VAL A 745 3.20 1.13 17.56
N LEU A 746 3.60 -0.14 17.38
CA LEU A 746 4.14 -0.64 16.11
C LEU A 746 3.20 -1.60 15.37
N GLY A 747 2.21 -2.17 16.06
CA GLY A 747 1.37 -3.23 15.52
C GLY A 747 2.01 -4.64 15.57
N PRO A 748 1.22 -5.70 15.29
CA PRO A 748 1.65 -7.08 15.46
C PRO A 748 2.69 -7.54 14.45
N ASP A 749 2.65 -7.01 13.23
CA ASP A 749 3.46 -7.48 12.09
C ASP A 749 4.79 -6.71 11.93
N HIS A 750 5.04 -5.70 12.77
CA HIS A 750 6.24 -4.90 12.68
C HIS A 750 7.50 -5.67 13.12
N LEU A 751 8.62 -5.50 12.42
CA LEU A 751 9.87 -6.22 12.66
C LEU A 751 10.33 -6.17 14.13
N TYR A 752 10.31 -4.99 14.77
CA TYR A 752 10.70 -4.85 16.18
C TYR A 752 9.75 -5.55 17.16
N MET A 753 8.48 -5.76 16.76
CA MET A 753 7.55 -6.58 17.55
C MET A 753 7.98 -8.06 17.52
N LEU A 754 8.32 -8.57 16.32
CA LEU A 754 8.82 -9.94 16.14
C LEU A 754 10.15 -10.15 16.90
N ILE A 755 11.07 -9.18 16.87
CA ILE A 755 12.31 -9.21 17.64
C ILE A 755 12.04 -9.25 19.16
N THR A 756 11.03 -8.51 19.65
CA THR A 756 10.69 -8.50 21.08
C THR A 756 10.12 -9.86 21.52
N ARG A 757 9.25 -10.46 20.72
CA ARG A 757 8.73 -11.81 20.98
C ARG A 757 9.85 -12.85 20.99
N HIS A 758 10.79 -12.73 20.06
CA HIS A 758 11.98 -13.58 20.03
C HIS A 758 12.83 -13.42 21.27
N ALA A 759 13.13 -12.18 21.70
CA ALA A 759 13.92 -11.90 22.88
C ALA A 759 13.26 -12.41 24.17
N LEU A 760 11.95 -12.22 24.30
CA LEU A 760 11.18 -12.76 25.43
C LEU A 760 11.29 -14.28 25.51
N ALA A 761 11.09 -14.97 24.38
CA ALA A 761 11.19 -16.43 24.32
C ALA A 761 12.62 -16.90 24.61
N TYR A 762 13.63 -16.22 24.07
CA TYR A 762 15.03 -16.51 24.33
C TYR A 762 15.39 -16.41 25.83
N TRP A 763 15.05 -15.29 26.49
CA TRP A 763 15.38 -15.08 27.90
C TRP A 763 14.58 -15.97 28.84
N ARG A 764 13.35 -16.38 28.47
CA ARG A 764 12.61 -17.44 29.18
C ARG A 764 13.37 -18.77 29.14
N GLY A 765 13.89 -19.13 27.98
CA GLY A 765 14.68 -20.34 27.81
C GLY A 765 15.97 -20.31 28.64
N GLU A 766 16.70 -19.18 28.65
CA GLU A 766 17.89 -18.97 29.48
C GLU A 766 17.56 -18.97 30.97
N ALA A 767 16.35 -18.52 31.38
CA ALA A 767 15.86 -18.61 32.75
C ALA A 767 15.40 -20.04 33.13
N GLY A 768 15.49 -21.02 32.22
CA GLY A 768 15.21 -22.43 32.50
C GLY A 768 13.91 -23.00 31.89
N ASP A 769 13.00 -22.16 31.39
CA ASP A 769 11.77 -22.57 30.69
C ASP A 769 12.05 -22.90 29.21
N ARG A 770 12.84 -23.94 28.95
CA ARG A 770 13.27 -24.35 27.61
C ARG A 770 12.10 -24.81 26.72
N ALA A 771 11.14 -25.53 27.32
CA ALA A 771 9.98 -26.03 26.61
C ALA A 771 9.02 -24.88 26.21
N GLY A 772 8.74 -23.95 27.14
CA GLY A 772 7.95 -22.76 26.88
C GLY A 772 8.61 -21.83 25.84
N ALA A 773 9.93 -21.69 25.88
CA ALA A 773 10.69 -20.96 24.89
C ALA A 773 10.55 -21.58 23.48
N ALA A 774 10.70 -22.91 23.36
CA ALA A 774 10.52 -23.61 22.09
C ALA A 774 9.10 -23.49 21.55
N ALA A 775 8.07 -23.55 22.39
CA ALA A 775 6.68 -23.33 22.00
C ALA A 775 6.47 -21.90 21.46
N ALA A 776 6.90 -20.88 22.22
CA ALA A 776 6.78 -19.46 21.81
C ALA A 776 7.53 -19.16 20.50
N LEU A 777 8.73 -19.74 20.30
CA LEU A 777 9.49 -19.57 19.04
C LEU A 777 8.81 -20.31 17.88
N THR A 778 8.08 -21.40 18.12
CA THR A 778 7.32 -22.10 17.07
C THR A 778 6.16 -21.23 16.57
N GLU A 779 5.42 -20.58 17.47
CA GLU A 779 4.36 -19.63 17.11
C GLU A 779 4.93 -18.43 16.35
N LEU A 780 6.01 -17.83 16.88
CA LEU A 780 6.69 -16.72 16.25
C LEU A 780 7.19 -17.06 14.85
N LEU A 781 7.74 -18.27 14.66
CA LEU A 781 8.25 -18.69 13.36
C LEU A 781 7.17 -18.72 12.29
N SER A 782 5.93 -19.11 12.64
CA SER A 782 4.79 -19.09 11.71
C SER A 782 4.50 -17.67 11.23
N ASP A 783 4.52 -16.69 12.14
CA ASP A 783 4.35 -15.28 11.77
C ASP A 783 5.51 -14.76 10.94
N GLN A 784 6.76 -15.07 11.30
CA GLN A 784 7.94 -14.64 10.54
C GLN A 784 7.97 -15.23 9.12
N LEU A 785 7.57 -16.49 8.93
CA LEU A 785 7.47 -17.09 7.61
C LEU A 785 6.43 -16.38 6.74
N ARG A 786 5.30 -15.96 7.34
CA ARG A 786 4.25 -15.20 6.65
C ARG A 786 4.68 -13.79 6.30
N ILE A 787 5.37 -13.08 7.22
CA ILE A 787 5.65 -11.65 7.13
C ILE A 787 6.98 -11.38 6.43
N LEU A 788 8.03 -12.11 6.85
CA LEU A 788 9.42 -11.87 6.41
C LEU A 788 9.88 -12.87 5.36
N GLY A 789 9.25 -14.04 5.29
CA GLY A 789 9.67 -15.14 4.43
C GLY A 789 10.75 -16.04 5.04
N PRO A 790 11.03 -17.19 4.36
CA PRO A 790 11.92 -18.24 4.89
C PRO A 790 13.41 -17.84 4.92
N ASP A 791 13.83 -16.97 4.04
CA ASP A 791 15.23 -16.60 3.84
C ASP A 791 15.65 -15.36 4.66
N HIS A 792 14.71 -14.72 5.38
CA HIS A 792 15.02 -13.52 6.14
C HIS A 792 15.93 -13.85 7.34
N PRO A 793 16.98 -13.04 7.65
CA PRO A 793 17.94 -13.31 8.74
C PRO A 793 17.29 -13.58 10.10
N HIS A 794 16.26 -12.83 10.47
CA HIS A 794 15.54 -13.06 11.73
C HIS A 794 14.75 -14.37 11.73
N THR A 795 14.18 -14.80 10.61
CA THR A 795 13.53 -16.11 10.47
C THR A 795 14.54 -17.24 10.66
N LEU A 796 15.70 -17.12 10.00
CA LEU A 796 16.79 -18.09 10.14
C LEU A 796 17.33 -18.12 11.58
N HIS A 797 17.45 -16.97 12.23
CA HIS A 797 17.88 -16.88 13.65
C HIS A 797 16.87 -17.56 14.60
N THR A 798 15.58 -17.32 14.41
CA THR A 798 14.51 -17.96 15.20
C THR A 798 14.52 -19.48 15.04
N ARG A 799 14.73 -19.99 13.82
CA ARG A 799 14.88 -21.44 13.55
C ARG A 799 16.06 -22.03 14.31
N GLY A 800 17.19 -21.32 14.37
CA GLY A 800 18.36 -21.73 15.12
C GLY A 800 18.13 -21.85 16.63
N ASN A 801 17.53 -20.84 17.24
CA ASN A 801 17.23 -20.85 18.68
C ASN A 801 16.11 -21.86 19.03
N LEU A 802 15.11 -22.02 18.17
CA LEU A 802 14.09 -23.04 18.31
C LEU A 802 14.70 -24.44 18.34
N ALA A 803 15.59 -24.73 17.39
CA ALA A 803 16.25 -26.03 17.36
C ALA A 803 17.11 -26.26 18.61
N ARG A 804 17.88 -25.24 19.05
CA ARG A 804 18.66 -25.32 20.28
C ARG A 804 17.77 -25.65 21.50
N PHE A 805 16.73 -24.87 21.75
CA PHE A 805 15.86 -25.08 22.91
C PHE A 805 15.10 -26.41 22.85
N ARG A 806 14.72 -26.89 21.66
CA ARG A 806 14.16 -28.24 21.49
C ARG A 806 15.16 -29.31 21.92
N GLY A 807 16.41 -29.21 21.49
CA GLY A 807 17.48 -30.10 21.89
C GLY A 807 17.71 -30.13 23.40
N GLU A 808 17.77 -28.96 24.02
CA GLU A 808 17.94 -28.79 25.47
C GLU A 808 16.69 -29.22 26.25
N ALA A 809 15.51 -29.21 25.64
CA ALA A 809 14.26 -29.69 26.21
C ALA A 809 14.07 -31.23 26.08
N GLY A 810 15.04 -31.95 25.47
CA GLY A 810 15.05 -33.41 25.43
C GLY A 810 14.88 -34.03 24.03
N ASP A 811 14.90 -33.24 22.94
CA ASP A 811 14.88 -33.74 21.56
C ASP A 811 16.15 -33.33 20.78
N PRO A 812 17.36 -33.85 21.14
CA PRO A 812 18.59 -33.53 20.45
C PRO A 812 18.65 -34.05 19.02
N ALA A 813 17.98 -35.17 18.72
CA ALA A 813 17.95 -35.73 17.37
C ALA A 813 17.12 -34.85 16.41
N GLY A 814 15.93 -34.40 16.85
CA GLY A 814 15.13 -33.43 16.11
C GLY A 814 15.83 -32.09 15.93
N ALA A 815 16.57 -31.64 16.96
CA ALA A 815 17.40 -30.45 16.89
C ALA A 815 18.51 -30.58 15.82
N ALA A 816 19.24 -31.70 15.78
CA ALA A 816 20.29 -31.96 14.79
C ALA A 816 19.73 -31.96 13.35
N ALA A 817 18.59 -32.60 13.13
CA ALA A 817 17.92 -32.61 11.82
C ALA A 817 17.50 -31.21 11.39
N ALA A 818 16.89 -30.42 12.28
CA ALA A 818 16.45 -29.05 12.01
C ALA A 818 17.63 -28.10 11.72
N LEU A 819 18.73 -28.23 12.48
CA LEU A 819 19.96 -27.44 12.27
C LEU A 819 20.68 -27.80 10.98
N THR A 820 20.67 -29.07 10.58
CA THR A 820 21.25 -29.51 9.28
C THR A 820 20.51 -28.85 8.12
N GLN A 821 19.18 -28.83 8.17
CA GLN A 821 18.40 -28.15 7.14
C GLN A 821 18.62 -26.62 7.17
N LEU A 822 18.63 -26.02 8.39
CA LEU A 822 18.88 -24.59 8.54
C LEU A 822 20.24 -24.17 7.97
N LEU A 823 21.29 -24.97 8.21
CA LEU A 823 22.64 -24.69 7.69
C LEU A 823 22.68 -24.68 6.17
N SER A 824 21.96 -25.56 5.51
CA SER A 824 21.84 -25.53 4.05
C SER A 824 21.26 -24.19 3.56
N ASP A 825 20.21 -23.70 4.23
CA ASP A 825 19.60 -22.41 3.89
C ASP A 825 20.55 -21.24 4.22
N GLN A 826 21.20 -21.26 5.38
CA GLN A 826 22.13 -20.20 5.80
C GLN A 826 23.37 -20.13 4.91
N LEU A 827 23.93 -21.26 4.48
CA LEU A 827 25.04 -21.29 3.53
C LEU A 827 24.66 -20.67 2.18
N ARG A 828 23.43 -20.90 1.72
CA ARG A 828 22.90 -20.33 0.49
C ARG A 828 22.63 -18.84 0.61
N VAL A 829 22.05 -18.38 1.73
CA VAL A 829 21.55 -17.01 1.90
C VAL A 829 22.60 -16.09 2.52
N LEU A 830 23.29 -16.53 3.55
CA LEU A 830 24.20 -15.72 4.37
C LEU A 830 25.68 -16.00 4.07
N GLY A 831 25.99 -17.18 3.54
CA GLY A 831 27.36 -17.64 3.35
C GLY A 831 27.97 -18.32 4.58
N GLN A 832 29.16 -18.95 4.37
CA GLN A 832 29.81 -19.78 5.39
C GLN A 832 30.38 -18.97 6.57
N ASP A 833 30.77 -17.73 6.33
CA ASP A 833 31.49 -16.88 7.29
C ASP A 833 30.55 -15.97 8.10
N HIS A 834 29.23 -16.07 7.85
CA HIS A 834 28.26 -15.25 8.57
C HIS A 834 28.12 -15.70 10.03
N PRO A 835 28.06 -14.79 11.04
CA PRO A 835 27.96 -15.13 12.46
C PRO A 835 26.84 -16.11 12.80
N HIS A 836 25.67 -15.98 12.17
CA HIS A 836 24.56 -16.93 12.38
C HIS A 836 24.86 -18.32 11.83
N THR A 837 25.54 -18.43 10.70
CA THR A 837 25.97 -19.74 10.13
C THR A 837 26.97 -20.41 11.07
N LEU A 838 27.95 -19.66 11.54
CA LEU A 838 28.97 -20.16 12.50
C LEU A 838 28.34 -20.60 13.83
N ARG A 839 27.32 -19.89 14.31
CA ARG A 839 26.57 -20.28 15.50
C ARG A 839 25.77 -21.57 15.27
N SER A 840 25.15 -21.71 14.11
CA SER A 840 24.39 -22.93 13.77
C SER A 840 25.32 -24.17 13.65
N TRP A 841 26.55 -24.02 13.13
CA TRP A 841 27.57 -25.07 13.17
C TRP A 841 27.84 -25.51 14.60
N ASN A 842 28.06 -24.55 15.53
CA ASN A 842 28.31 -24.82 16.94
C ASN A 842 27.11 -25.53 17.62
N ASN A 843 25.89 -25.08 17.34
CA ASN A 843 24.68 -25.68 17.91
C ASN A 843 24.42 -27.08 17.36
N LEU A 844 24.73 -27.33 16.07
CA LEU A 844 24.65 -28.65 15.46
C LEU A 844 25.65 -29.61 16.10
N ALA A 845 26.90 -29.14 16.31
CA ALA A 845 27.91 -29.91 17.03
C ALA A 845 27.43 -30.31 18.43
N ALA A 846 26.83 -29.37 19.17
CA ALA A 846 26.28 -29.66 20.51
C ALA A 846 25.15 -30.70 20.46
N ALA A 847 24.27 -30.61 19.45
CA ALA A 847 23.18 -31.58 19.25
C ALA A 847 23.72 -32.98 18.94
N TYR A 848 24.73 -33.10 18.08
CA TYR A 848 25.37 -34.41 17.83
C TYR A 848 26.12 -34.97 19.06
N LEU A 849 26.74 -34.07 19.84
CA LEU A 849 27.37 -34.49 21.10
C LEU A 849 26.31 -35.08 22.07
N ALA A 850 25.15 -34.44 22.14
CA ALA A 850 24.04 -34.88 22.99
C ALA A 850 23.40 -36.20 22.48
N THR A 851 23.44 -36.49 21.18
CA THR A 851 22.98 -37.78 20.64
C THR A 851 24.04 -38.88 20.71
N GLY A 852 25.28 -38.58 21.17
CA GLY A 852 26.39 -39.51 21.32
C GLY A 852 27.25 -39.65 20.04
N ASP A 853 27.01 -38.93 18.99
CA ASP A 853 27.90 -38.90 17.81
C ASP A 853 29.05 -37.91 18.01
N VAL A 854 29.94 -38.30 18.90
CA VAL A 854 31.09 -37.47 19.31
C VAL A 854 32.01 -37.13 18.16
N ARG A 855 32.18 -38.06 17.21
CA ARG A 855 33.10 -37.85 16.06
C ARG A 855 32.56 -36.71 15.17
N GLN A 856 31.29 -36.74 14.88
CA GLN A 856 30.66 -35.71 14.06
C GLN A 856 30.64 -34.34 14.78
N ALA A 857 30.40 -34.37 16.10
CA ALA A 857 30.46 -33.16 16.93
C ALA A 857 31.84 -32.48 16.88
N ILE A 858 32.93 -33.23 17.00
CA ILE A 858 34.31 -32.69 16.91
C ILE A 858 34.55 -32.03 15.55
N ALA A 859 34.22 -32.70 14.44
CA ALA A 859 34.44 -32.16 13.09
C ALA A 859 33.68 -30.86 12.86
N LEU A 860 32.44 -30.75 13.40
CA LEU A 860 31.63 -29.57 13.29
C LEU A 860 32.14 -28.41 14.17
N TYR A 861 32.60 -28.71 15.40
CA TYR A 861 33.24 -27.69 16.25
C TYR A 861 34.55 -27.18 15.63
N GLU A 862 35.34 -28.02 15.02
CA GLU A 862 36.59 -27.62 14.30
C GLU A 862 36.25 -26.70 13.13
N THR A 863 35.19 -27.02 12.37
CA THR A 863 34.67 -26.18 11.28
C THR A 863 34.21 -24.81 11.79
N ALA A 864 33.41 -24.80 12.86
CA ALA A 864 32.93 -23.57 13.49
C ALA A 864 34.10 -22.74 14.04
N LEU A 865 35.08 -23.39 14.67
CA LEU A 865 36.25 -22.73 15.23
C LEU A 865 37.11 -22.07 14.14
N ALA A 866 37.41 -22.80 13.08
CA ALA A 866 38.19 -22.28 11.95
C ALA A 866 37.51 -21.06 11.29
N GLY A 867 36.17 -21.08 11.16
CA GLY A 867 35.40 -19.94 10.70
C GLY A 867 35.45 -18.75 11.65
N ARG A 868 35.27 -18.98 12.97
CA ARG A 868 35.32 -17.93 13.99
C ARG A 868 36.71 -17.32 14.13
N ASP A 869 37.77 -18.14 14.13
CA ASP A 869 39.15 -17.64 14.13
C ASP A 869 39.42 -16.69 12.95
N ARG A 870 38.93 -17.03 11.77
CA ARG A 870 39.10 -16.22 10.56
C ARG A 870 38.29 -14.91 10.61
N VAL A 871 37.04 -14.94 11.10
CA VAL A 871 36.11 -13.80 11.07
C VAL A 871 36.21 -12.92 12.29
N LEU A 872 36.28 -13.53 13.48
CA LEU A 872 36.23 -12.83 14.76
C LEU A 872 37.60 -12.71 15.45
N GLY A 873 38.53 -13.57 15.05
CA GLY A 873 39.83 -13.68 15.70
C GLY A 873 39.88 -14.66 16.90
N ALA A 874 41.07 -15.07 17.25
CA ALA A 874 41.28 -16.06 18.29
C ALA A 874 40.86 -15.61 19.71
N ASP A 875 40.86 -14.32 19.94
CA ASP A 875 40.59 -13.69 21.23
C ASP A 875 39.12 -13.36 21.46
N HIS A 876 38.28 -13.57 20.46
CA HIS A 876 36.86 -13.25 20.59
C HIS A 876 36.13 -14.22 21.53
N LEU A 877 35.18 -13.69 22.33
CA LEU A 877 34.43 -14.47 23.31
C LEU A 877 33.81 -15.74 22.72
N ASP A 878 33.14 -15.61 21.54
CA ASP A 878 32.53 -16.75 20.86
C ASP A 878 33.55 -17.79 20.38
N THR A 879 34.76 -17.36 19.99
CA THR A 879 35.86 -18.25 19.59
C THR A 879 36.35 -19.04 20.80
N LEU A 880 36.55 -18.35 21.92
CA LEU A 880 36.95 -18.98 23.18
C LEU A 880 35.89 -19.98 23.70
N ALA A 881 34.60 -19.61 23.58
CA ALA A 881 33.48 -20.51 23.92
C ALA A 881 33.43 -21.77 23.02
N THR A 882 33.68 -21.63 21.73
CA THR A 882 33.76 -22.78 20.81
C THR A 882 34.92 -23.69 21.14
N ARG A 883 36.11 -23.14 21.45
CA ARG A 883 37.27 -23.93 21.91
C ARG A 883 36.97 -24.70 23.18
N ASN A 884 36.29 -24.08 24.13
CA ASN A 884 35.85 -24.75 25.35
C ASN A 884 34.89 -25.90 25.05
N SER A 885 33.95 -25.69 24.13
CA SER A 885 33.00 -26.75 23.73
C SER A 885 33.71 -27.91 22.98
N LEU A 886 34.67 -27.60 22.09
CA LEU A 886 35.48 -28.57 21.39
C LEU A 886 36.33 -29.39 22.37
N ALA A 887 36.93 -28.77 23.36
CA ALA A 887 37.65 -29.47 24.43
C ALA A 887 36.72 -30.44 25.19
N GLY A 888 35.47 -30.03 25.47
CA GLY A 888 34.46 -30.92 26.03
C GLY A 888 34.10 -32.10 25.16
N ALA A 889 34.06 -31.90 23.84
CA ALA A 889 33.84 -32.99 22.84
C ALA A 889 35.00 -33.97 22.79
N TYR A 890 36.23 -33.49 22.84
CA TYR A 890 37.40 -34.39 22.94
C TYR A 890 37.43 -35.18 24.27
N LEU A 891 36.98 -34.56 25.35
CA LEU A 891 36.82 -35.29 26.64
C LEU A 891 35.77 -36.40 26.50
N ALA A 892 34.69 -36.15 25.84
CA ALA A 892 33.66 -37.15 25.56
C ALA A 892 34.11 -38.25 24.60
N ALA A 893 35.11 -37.97 23.77
CA ALA A 893 35.82 -38.94 22.91
C ALA A 893 36.90 -39.74 23.66
N GLU A 894 37.04 -39.50 24.98
CA GLU A 894 38.10 -40.05 25.83
C GLU A 894 39.54 -39.56 25.48
N ASP A 895 39.70 -38.62 24.60
CA ASP A 895 40.99 -37.97 24.28
C ASP A 895 41.30 -36.86 25.31
N ARG A 896 41.67 -37.33 26.48
CA ARG A 896 41.96 -36.43 27.64
C ARG A 896 43.17 -35.52 27.39
N GLU A 897 44.12 -35.98 26.61
CA GLU A 897 45.33 -35.18 26.34
C GLU A 897 45.01 -33.96 25.44
N GLN A 898 44.25 -34.15 24.38
CA GLN A 898 43.82 -33.08 23.49
C GLN A 898 42.86 -32.13 24.22
N ALA A 899 41.90 -32.67 24.99
CA ALA A 899 41.00 -31.85 25.81
C ALA A 899 41.76 -30.96 26.80
N ARG A 900 42.75 -31.49 27.50
CA ARG A 900 43.59 -30.77 28.47
C ARG A 900 44.38 -29.64 27.80
N ARG A 901 45.01 -29.92 26.65
CA ARG A 901 45.78 -28.89 25.91
C ARG A 901 44.86 -27.73 25.49
N LEU A 902 43.67 -28.07 24.90
CA LEU A 902 42.73 -27.03 24.49
C LEU A 902 42.22 -26.19 25.67
N TYR A 903 41.88 -26.81 26.82
CA TYR A 903 41.45 -26.07 28.00
C TYR A 903 42.57 -25.18 28.55
N GLU A 904 43.82 -25.64 28.63
CA GLU A 904 44.97 -24.88 29.11
C GLU A 904 45.26 -23.67 28.21
N THR A 905 45.25 -23.86 26.88
CA THR A 905 45.43 -22.76 25.92
C THR A 905 44.24 -21.76 25.99
N THR A 906 43.01 -22.28 26.03
CA THR A 906 41.81 -21.43 26.07
C THR A 906 41.70 -20.65 27.38
N LEU A 907 42.14 -21.25 28.51
CA LEU A 907 42.16 -20.55 29.80
C LEU A 907 43.19 -19.42 29.79
N ALA A 908 44.40 -19.67 29.26
CA ALA A 908 45.41 -18.61 29.18
C ALA A 908 44.94 -17.43 28.29
N ASP A 909 44.29 -17.72 27.15
CA ASP A 909 43.71 -16.67 26.29
C ASP A 909 42.55 -15.95 26.99
N ALA A 910 41.65 -16.69 27.65
CA ALA A 910 40.54 -16.10 28.40
C ALA A 910 40.99 -15.23 29.57
N GLU A 911 42.01 -15.62 30.29
CA GLU A 911 42.59 -14.81 31.41
C GLU A 911 43.29 -13.54 30.91
N ARG A 912 43.83 -13.59 29.66
CA ARG A 912 44.47 -12.43 29.04
C ARG A 912 43.45 -11.41 28.53
N VAL A 913 42.30 -11.87 28.03
CA VAL A 913 41.33 -11.04 27.29
C VAL A 913 40.12 -10.66 28.18
N LEU A 914 39.69 -11.60 29.03
CA LEU A 914 38.52 -11.46 29.90
C LEU A 914 38.95 -11.24 31.34
N ALA A 915 38.09 -10.69 32.16
CA ALA A 915 38.36 -10.60 33.62
C ALA A 915 38.46 -12.02 34.21
N PRO A 916 39.28 -12.24 35.28
CA PRO A 916 39.41 -13.54 35.95
C PRO A 916 38.08 -14.08 36.49
N ASP A 917 37.19 -13.18 36.81
CA ASP A 917 35.84 -13.47 37.32
C ASP A 917 34.78 -13.68 36.22
N HIS A 918 35.14 -13.54 34.98
CA HIS A 918 34.21 -13.76 33.84
C HIS A 918 33.63 -15.18 33.85
N PRO A 919 32.32 -15.39 33.61
CA PRO A 919 31.67 -16.71 33.68
C PRO A 919 32.37 -17.77 32.81
N LEU A 920 32.79 -17.43 31.59
CA LEU A 920 33.48 -18.34 30.68
C LEU A 920 34.86 -18.74 31.26
N THR A 921 35.64 -17.80 31.79
CA THR A 921 36.95 -18.07 32.42
C THR A 921 36.79 -19.03 33.59
N LYS A 922 35.77 -18.83 34.44
CA LYS A 922 35.42 -19.73 35.54
C LYS A 922 35.04 -21.12 35.05
N ALA A 923 34.21 -21.21 33.98
CA ALA A 923 33.79 -22.48 33.41
C ALA A 923 34.95 -23.29 32.83
N ILE A 924 35.84 -22.64 32.05
CA ILE A 924 37.04 -23.28 31.49
C ILE A 924 37.95 -23.81 32.60
N ARG A 925 38.17 -22.99 33.64
CA ARG A 925 38.99 -23.36 34.81
C ARG A 925 38.42 -24.57 35.56
N ALA A 926 37.07 -24.61 35.74
CA ALA A 926 36.37 -25.72 36.35
C ALA A 926 36.50 -27.00 35.54
N ASN A 927 36.30 -26.91 34.23
CA ASN A 927 36.45 -28.04 33.33
C ASN A 927 37.87 -28.62 33.33
N LEU A 928 38.90 -27.77 33.31
CA LEU A 928 40.30 -28.17 33.40
C LEU A 928 40.65 -28.86 34.74
N ASN A 929 40.14 -28.33 35.86
CA ASN A 929 40.34 -28.94 37.16
C ASN A 929 39.72 -30.34 37.23
N THR A 930 38.52 -30.53 36.66
CA THR A 930 37.88 -31.85 36.61
C THR A 930 38.77 -32.88 35.91
N ILE A 931 39.46 -32.53 34.83
CA ILE A 931 40.38 -33.45 34.15
C ILE A 931 41.62 -33.71 35.01
N LYS A 932 42.18 -32.70 35.69
CA LYS A 932 43.35 -32.84 36.56
C LYS A 932 43.06 -33.73 37.77
N ASP A 933 41.88 -33.65 38.33
CA ASP A 933 41.48 -34.49 39.48
C ASP A 933 41.22 -35.95 39.08
N GLN A 934 40.61 -36.18 37.91
CA GLN A 934 40.42 -37.50 37.33
C GLN A 934 41.75 -38.19 36.89
N SER A 935 42.83 -37.44 36.68
CA SER A 935 44.14 -37.99 36.35
C SER A 935 44.93 -38.37 37.58
N LYS A 936 44.50 -37.98 38.81
CA LYS A 936 45.08 -38.29 40.07
C LYS A 936 44.42 -39.49 40.76
N SER A 937 43.19 -39.85 40.35
CA SER A 937 42.48 -41.06 40.77
C SER A 937 42.77 -42.21 39.79
#